data_3606eb9782d5a552a20ec918a8b32e6e
#
_entry.id   3606eb9782d5a552a20ec918a8b32e6e
#
_cell.length_a   1.000
_cell.length_b   1.000
_cell.length_c   1.000
_cell.angle_alpha   90.00
_cell.angle_beta   90.00
_cell.angle_gamma   90.00
#
_symmetry.space_group_name_H-M   'P 1'
#
loop_
_entity.id
_entity.type
_entity.pdbx_description
1 polymer ?
#
loop_
_entity_poly.entity_id
_entity_poly.type
_entity_poly.pdbx_seq_one_letter_code
_entity_poly.pdbx_strand_id
1 'polypeptide(L)'
;MPYPHLPRPRPPRRVSSLLTALSLILGALFGAALATAPTAAAEGNGVGATPAMGWSSWSYIRHDPTATNIEAQANALKSSGLSAAGYIYVNIDDFWYDCPGSQGPDVDGYGRWVTDTASFPAGSSGENGIAVVADYVHSLGLKFGLYVTPGISDQAVSQNTPILGTSYTADEIADGASESNYNCGGMQGIDYTKPGAQAFIDSWADEFASWGVDYLKLDGVGDSDVGDVQAWSTALAQSGRAVHLELSNSLDIANAATWAQYSNGWRTGGDIECYCGSDSSGNPEPLTDWGNVQGRFAQVAQWQPYGGPGAFNDYDSIEFGDGSTVDGLTTAEGQSQLGLWAMAASPLLLGVDLTKLNSTELADLTNAAVVAVDQDGIDARRVVSNVNQQAFAKTEPNGDVILGLFNYNGSASQTVTVSLAAAGITGSATATNLWTGASAGTLSGTYSVTLGAGASQLLKLVPVAGTSGATAYQAASSANTLAGGAATAGCNACLGGQKVGYVGDGGTLTFNSVQAGTAGTYQVQLTYLDGTAGSTVGRSATITVNGTAVETLAFTPTGSFANPGTVTVALPLRAGANTIELSNASAYAPDFAGISVPTAPTTSSTTYPAAAATLAGGAVVQSCGACTGGQKVGYVGDGSGTLTFTGVNAAAAGVHPVQIVYCDGTSGTTGRSATLTVNGVVVQTNVFTPTGSFSTPGTVTAYLPLQAGANTIEISNGSAYAPDFSGIVLEQ
;
A
#
# COMPACT_ATOMS: atom_id res chain seq x y z
N MET A 1 -53.42 22.53 76.30
CA MET A 1 -52.17 21.83 75.82
C MET A 1 -51.91 22.29 74.41
N PRO A 2 -50.95 23.15 74.18
CA PRO A 2 -50.61 23.58 72.85
C PRO A 2 -49.33 22.87 72.40
N TYR A 3 -49.33 22.46 71.12
CA TYR A 3 -48.18 21.96 70.41
C TYR A 3 -47.18 23.08 70.02
N PRO A 4 -45.84 22.85 70.03
CA PRO A 4 -44.89 23.87 69.65
C PRO A 4 -44.66 23.86 68.14
N HIS A 5 -44.48 25.04 67.55
CA HIS A 5 -44.18 25.32 66.16
C HIS A 5 -42.79 24.87 65.80
N LEU A 6 -42.66 24.10 64.68
CA LEU A 6 -41.41 23.83 63.96
C LEU A 6 -41.04 24.99 63.02
N PRO A 7 -39.78 25.38 62.89
CA PRO A 7 -39.38 26.47 62.02
C PRO A 7 -39.24 25.98 60.55
N ARG A 8 -39.63 26.84 59.63
CA ARG A 8 -39.48 26.63 58.14
C ARG A 8 -38.05 26.58 57.72
N PRO A 9 -37.64 25.69 56.72
CA PRO A 9 -36.29 25.65 56.15
C PRO A 9 -36.03 26.84 55.20
N ARG A 10 -34.86 27.44 55.33
CA ARG A 10 -34.30 28.43 54.39
C ARG A 10 -33.86 27.78 53.06
N PRO A 11 -33.95 28.49 51.93
CA PRO A 11 -33.57 27.94 50.68
C PRO A 11 -32.04 27.76 50.58
N PRO A 12 -31.53 26.73 49.84
CA PRO A 12 -30.10 26.48 49.72
C PRO A 12 -29.42 27.52 48.80
N ARG A 13 -28.33 28.06 49.28
CA ARG A 13 -27.45 28.92 48.51
C ARG A 13 -26.72 28.07 47.41
N ARG A 14 -26.60 28.68 46.26
CA ARG A 14 -25.90 28.20 45.03
C ARG A 14 -24.55 27.57 45.34
N VAL A 15 -24.39 26.28 45.06
CA VAL A 15 -23.16 25.50 44.98
C VAL A 15 -23.04 24.84 43.57
N SER A 16 -23.75 25.40 42.60
CA SER A 16 -23.82 24.80 41.25
C SER A 16 -22.79 25.33 40.23
N SER A 17 -21.89 26.27 40.63
CA SER A 17 -20.93 26.85 39.67
C SER A 17 -19.51 26.28 39.76
N LEU A 18 -19.16 25.51 40.77
CA LEU A 18 -17.83 24.89 40.90
C LEU A 18 -17.77 23.45 40.34
N LEU A 19 -18.87 22.70 40.37
CA LEU A 19 -18.90 21.35 39.83
C LEU A 19 -19.01 21.31 38.30
N THR A 20 -19.62 22.33 37.68
CA THR A 20 -19.65 22.46 36.21
C THR A 20 -18.30 22.91 35.62
N ALA A 21 -17.52 23.70 36.33
CA ALA A 21 -16.19 24.09 35.91
C ALA A 21 -15.17 22.92 35.99
N LEU A 22 -15.32 22.07 37.02
CA LEU A 22 -14.43 20.90 37.17
C LEU A 22 -14.75 19.78 36.16
N SER A 23 -16.02 19.61 35.78
CA SER A 23 -16.44 18.64 34.76
C SER A 23 -16.02 19.09 33.35
N LEU A 24 -15.96 20.39 33.04
CA LEU A 24 -15.47 20.93 31.78
C LEU A 24 -13.95 20.86 31.68
N ILE A 25 -13.22 21.00 32.78
CA ILE A 25 -11.76 20.88 32.80
C ILE A 25 -11.32 19.40 32.70
N LEU A 26 -12.03 18.47 33.34
CA LEU A 26 -11.78 17.02 33.15
C LEU A 26 -12.20 16.54 31.73
N GLY A 27 -13.27 17.07 31.17
CA GLY A 27 -13.69 16.79 29.79
C GLY A 27 -12.70 17.34 28.74
N ALA A 28 -12.10 18.52 29.01
CA ALA A 28 -11.08 19.10 28.14
C ALA A 28 -9.71 18.38 28.25
N LEU A 29 -9.38 17.83 29.42
CA LEU A 29 -8.15 17.03 29.61
C LEU A 29 -8.30 15.61 29.04
N PHE A 30 -9.49 15.02 29.04
CA PHE A 30 -9.74 13.75 28.32
C PHE A 30 -9.93 13.94 26.82
N GLY A 31 -10.45 15.08 26.36
CA GLY A 31 -10.55 15.40 24.93
C GLY A 31 -9.22 15.77 24.29
N ALA A 32 -8.25 16.29 25.05
CA ALA A 32 -6.89 16.58 24.56
C ALA A 32 -5.98 15.34 24.53
N ALA A 33 -6.33 14.27 25.23
CA ALA A 33 -5.55 13.01 25.22
C ALA A 33 -6.01 12.03 24.13
N LEU A 34 -7.08 12.33 23.36
CA LEU A 34 -7.56 11.52 22.23
C LEU A 34 -7.21 12.13 20.86
N ALA A 35 -6.43 13.20 20.83
CA ALA A 35 -6.13 13.93 19.62
C ALA A 35 -4.64 13.91 19.25
N THR A 36 -3.97 12.79 19.38
CA THR A 36 -2.80 12.43 18.56
C THR A 36 -2.48 10.96 18.88
N ALA A 37 -3.13 10.03 18.20
CA ALA A 37 -2.38 8.84 17.82
C ALA A 37 -1.28 9.40 16.88
N PRO A 38 0.01 9.27 17.18
CA PRO A 38 1.02 9.58 16.20
C PRO A 38 0.68 8.71 14.98
N THR A 39 0.55 9.32 13.81
CA THR A 39 0.81 8.58 12.57
C THR A 39 2.09 7.81 12.85
N ALA A 40 2.09 6.50 12.62
CA ALA A 40 3.32 5.72 12.64
C ALA A 40 4.30 6.48 11.73
N ALA A 41 5.17 7.27 12.34
CA ALA A 41 6.26 7.90 11.64
C ALA A 41 7.34 6.81 11.64
N ALA A 42 7.78 6.42 10.47
CA ALA A 42 9.04 5.71 10.30
C ALA A 42 10.12 6.39 11.14
N GLU A 43 11.11 5.63 11.59
CA GLU A 43 12.16 6.17 12.45
C GLU A 43 12.73 7.48 11.89
N GLY A 44 12.53 8.56 12.62
CA GLY A 44 12.79 9.93 12.16
C GLY A 44 14.27 10.34 12.19
N ASN A 45 15.20 9.38 11.99
CA ASN A 45 16.66 9.58 12.08
C ASN A 45 17.29 10.18 10.80
N GLY A 46 16.50 10.40 9.74
CA GLY A 46 16.95 10.98 8.46
C GLY A 46 17.67 10.01 7.52
N VAL A 47 17.81 8.72 7.89
CA VAL A 47 18.21 7.61 6.99
C VAL A 47 16.98 6.82 6.58
N GLY A 48 17.08 5.97 5.56
CA GLY A 48 15.92 5.21 5.09
C GLY A 48 14.89 6.04 4.29
N ALA A 49 15.27 7.20 3.75
CA ALA A 49 14.41 7.94 2.82
C ALA A 49 14.14 7.13 1.53
N THR A 50 15.10 6.33 1.13
CA THR A 50 15.03 5.32 0.07
C THR A 50 15.58 4.00 0.61
N PRO A 51 15.28 2.85 -0.03
CA PRO A 51 15.84 1.54 0.36
C PRO A 51 17.37 1.58 0.44
N ALA A 52 17.95 0.89 1.42
CA ALA A 52 19.39 0.79 1.55
C ALA A 52 19.99 0.00 0.38
N MET A 53 21.16 0.42 -0.11
CA MET A 53 21.89 -0.30 -1.16
C MET A 53 23.32 -0.52 -0.71
N GLY A 54 23.83 -1.75 -0.89
CA GLY A 54 25.17 -2.08 -0.45
C GLY A 54 25.53 -3.55 -0.62
N TRP A 55 26.33 -4.04 0.30
CA TRP A 55 26.80 -5.41 0.38
C TRP A 55 26.79 -5.90 1.82
N SER A 56 26.50 -7.19 2.04
CA SER A 56 26.55 -7.85 3.34
C SER A 56 27.45 -9.10 3.27
N SER A 57 28.17 -9.37 4.36
CA SER A 57 29.12 -10.48 4.41
C SER A 57 28.46 -11.84 4.58
N TRP A 58 27.16 -11.93 4.94
CA TRP A 58 26.58 -13.21 5.39
C TRP A 58 26.60 -14.28 4.31
N SER A 59 26.09 -14.02 3.12
CA SER A 59 25.89 -15.07 2.13
C SER A 59 27.20 -15.63 1.57
N TYR A 60 28.16 -14.76 1.24
CA TYR A 60 29.42 -15.18 0.63
C TYR A 60 30.53 -15.48 1.67
N ILE A 61 30.83 -14.56 2.61
CA ILE A 61 31.94 -14.74 3.57
C ILE A 61 31.50 -15.61 4.76
N ARG A 62 30.32 -15.38 5.24
CA ARG A 62 29.61 -16.11 6.28
C ARG A 62 30.40 -16.21 7.60
N HIS A 63 31.10 -17.34 7.84
CA HIS A 63 31.72 -17.65 9.14
C HIS A 63 33.13 -17.06 9.33
N ASP A 64 33.73 -16.55 8.28
CA ASP A 64 35.14 -16.13 8.28
C ASP A 64 35.31 -14.64 7.87
N PRO A 65 34.55 -13.68 8.46
CA PRO A 65 34.80 -12.28 8.18
C PRO A 65 36.16 -11.86 8.81
N THR A 66 36.97 -11.19 8.01
CA THR A 66 38.25 -10.62 8.45
C THR A 66 38.38 -9.20 7.90
N ALA A 67 39.15 -8.35 8.60
CA ALA A 67 39.45 -7.02 8.09
C ALA A 67 39.91 -7.05 6.63
N THR A 68 40.77 -8.01 6.26
CA THR A 68 41.30 -8.13 4.90
C THR A 68 40.24 -8.43 3.86
N ASN A 69 39.34 -9.39 4.10
CA ASN A 69 38.33 -9.73 3.10
C ASN A 69 37.20 -8.67 3.04
N ILE A 70 36.83 -8.05 4.15
CA ILE A 70 35.88 -6.93 4.17
C ILE A 70 36.43 -5.72 3.40
N GLU A 71 37.69 -5.35 3.61
CA GLU A 71 38.35 -4.27 2.86
C GLU A 71 38.44 -4.60 1.36
N ALA A 72 38.67 -5.88 0.98
CA ALA A 72 38.66 -6.30 -0.41
C ALA A 72 37.28 -6.12 -1.06
N GLN A 73 36.20 -6.46 -0.37
CA GLN A 73 34.82 -6.25 -0.85
C GLN A 73 34.49 -4.74 -0.94
N ALA A 74 34.92 -3.93 0.04
CA ALA A 74 34.75 -2.48 -0.01
C ALA A 74 35.48 -1.85 -1.21
N ASN A 75 36.71 -2.29 -1.50
CA ASN A 75 37.46 -1.86 -2.69
C ASN A 75 36.76 -2.27 -3.99
N ALA A 76 36.25 -3.50 -4.06
CA ALA A 76 35.49 -3.99 -5.21
C ALA A 76 34.18 -3.21 -5.39
N LEU A 77 33.43 -2.94 -4.34
CA LEU A 77 32.23 -2.09 -4.37
C LEU A 77 32.55 -0.72 -4.96
N LYS A 78 33.69 -0.12 -4.56
CA LYS A 78 34.13 1.18 -5.03
C LYS A 78 34.59 1.16 -6.50
N SER A 79 35.37 0.17 -6.90
CA SER A 79 36.06 0.12 -8.21
C SER A 79 35.21 -0.44 -9.32
N SER A 80 34.20 -1.26 -9.04
CA SER A 80 33.33 -1.88 -10.05
C SER A 80 32.32 -0.91 -10.69
N GLY A 81 32.06 0.22 -10.05
CA GLY A 81 30.99 1.15 -10.43
C GLY A 81 29.72 1.01 -9.63
N LEU A 82 29.57 -0.03 -8.80
CA LEU A 82 28.42 -0.21 -7.91
C LEU A 82 28.19 0.99 -7.00
N SER A 83 29.27 1.55 -6.40
CA SER A 83 29.12 2.74 -5.54
C SER A 83 28.61 3.96 -6.30
N ALA A 84 28.92 4.10 -7.58
CA ALA A 84 28.40 5.17 -8.43
C ALA A 84 26.91 4.95 -8.78
N ALA A 85 26.43 3.71 -8.75
CA ALA A 85 25.04 3.34 -8.93
C ALA A 85 24.19 3.46 -7.64
N GLY A 86 24.83 3.73 -6.48
CA GLY A 86 24.14 3.94 -5.20
C GLY A 86 24.41 2.88 -4.13
N TYR A 87 25.13 1.81 -4.42
CA TYR A 87 25.51 0.79 -3.43
C TYR A 87 26.63 1.36 -2.55
N ILE A 88 26.28 1.75 -1.32
CA ILE A 88 27.21 2.49 -0.45
C ILE A 88 27.48 1.82 0.90
N TYR A 89 26.65 0.86 1.33
CA TYR A 89 26.85 0.17 2.59
C TYR A 89 27.78 -1.04 2.43
N VAL A 90 28.66 -1.25 3.40
CA VAL A 90 29.49 -2.44 3.56
C VAL A 90 29.20 -2.97 4.96
N ASN A 91 28.43 -4.05 5.04
CA ASN A 91 27.91 -4.58 6.30
C ASN A 91 28.65 -5.86 6.68
N ILE A 92 29.22 -5.87 7.88
CA ILE A 92 29.72 -7.09 8.54
C ILE A 92 28.56 -7.72 9.31
N ASP A 93 28.25 -8.96 8.96
CA ASP A 93 27.26 -9.79 9.64
C ASP A 93 27.86 -10.49 10.86
N ASP A 94 27.33 -11.61 11.31
CA ASP A 94 27.80 -12.38 12.46
C ASP A 94 29.30 -12.74 12.38
N PHE A 95 29.90 -13.28 13.43
CA PHE A 95 31.29 -13.71 13.55
C PHE A 95 32.39 -12.60 13.66
N TRP A 96 32.02 -11.36 14.00
CA TRP A 96 33.01 -10.28 14.21
C TRP A 96 33.57 -10.22 15.63
N TYR A 97 33.00 -10.94 16.58
CA TYR A 97 33.29 -10.92 18.00
C TYR A 97 33.82 -12.28 18.50
N ASP A 98 34.50 -12.26 19.62
CA ASP A 98 35.01 -13.47 20.26
C ASP A 98 33.91 -14.35 20.82
N CYS A 99 33.99 -15.66 20.50
CA CYS A 99 33.08 -16.70 20.96
C CYS A 99 33.82 -17.78 21.75
N PRO A 100 34.04 -17.58 23.09
CA PRO A 100 34.87 -18.49 23.87
C PRO A 100 34.20 -19.82 24.23
N GLY A 101 32.90 -19.99 23.93
CA GLY A 101 32.17 -21.24 24.19
C GLY A 101 30.74 -21.06 24.67
N SER A 102 30.26 -21.93 25.54
CA SER A 102 28.85 -22.12 25.89
C SER A 102 28.19 -20.99 26.71
N GLN A 103 28.93 -19.97 27.10
CA GLN A 103 28.42 -18.82 27.87
C GLN A 103 28.12 -17.59 26.99
N GLY A 104 28.05 -17.78 25.67
CA GLY A 104 27.79 -16.71 24.72
C GLY A 104 29.04 -15.91 24.35
N PRO A 105 28.86 -14.79 23.67
CA PRO A 105 29.94 -13.88 23.28
C PRO A 105 30.77 -13.43 24.48
N ASP A 106 32.13 -13.36 24.31
CA ASP A 106 32.99 -12.75 25.29
C ASP A 106 32.64 -11.26 25.46
N VAL A 107 32.83 -10.75 26.69
CA VAL A 107 32.36 -9.41 27.03
C VAL A 107 33.44 -8.56 27.65
N ASP A 108 33.38 -7.26 27.42
CA ASP A 108 34.20 -6.25 28.10
C ASP A 108 33.77 -6.04 29.57
N GLY A 109 34.41 -5.10 30.24
CA GLY A 109 34.09 -4.80 31.63
C GLY A 109 32.69 -4.23 31.90
N TYR A 110 31.88 -4.02 30.85
CA TYR A 110 30.52 -3.49 30.92
C TYR A 110 29.48 -4.44 30.27
N GLY A 111 29.88 -5.65 29.90
CA GLY A 111 29.01 -6.67 29.36
C GLY A 111 28.78 -6.59 27.86
N ARG A 112 29.52 -5.76 27.13
CA ARG A 112 29.42 -5.62 25.66
C ARG A 112 30.40 -6.58 24.99
N TRP A 113 30.08 -7.06 23.78
CA TRP A 113 30.87 -8.07 23.07
C TRP A 113 32.27 -7.55 22.72
N VAL A 114 33.23 -8.40 22.84
CA VAL A 114 34.64 -8.11 22.52
C VAL A 114 34.90 -8.49 21.07
N THR A 115 35.53 -7.59 20.33
CA THR A 115 35.97 -7.85 18.95
C THR A 115 36.96 -8.99 18.87
N ASP A 116 36.78 -9.93 17.94
CA ASP A 116 37.78 -10.93 17.60
C ASP A 116 39.03 -10.24 16.99
N THR A 117 40.06 -10.08 17.81
CA THR A 117 41.28 -9.39 17.40
C THR A 117 42.17 -10.21 16.44
N ALA A 118 41.89 -11.52 16.27
CA ALA A 118 42.56 -12.34 15.27
C ALA A 118 42.04 -12.01 13.84
N SER A 119 40.73 -11.83 13.73
CA SER A 119 40.07 -11.47 12.47
C SER A 119 40.08 -9.97 12.21
N PHE A 120 39.97 -9.15 13.25
CA PHE A 120 39.94 -7.68 13.23
C PHE A 120 41.03 -7.09 14.14
N PRO A 121 42.29 -7.03 13.70
CA PRO A 121 43.39 -6.55 14.50
C PRO A 121 43.24 -5.10 14.94
N ALA A 122 43.58 -4.81 16.18
CA ALA A 122 43.58 -3.45 16.70
C ALA A 122 44.51 -2.53 15.91
N GLY A 123 44.14 -1.25 15.80
CA GLY A 123 44.96 -0.22 15.20
C GLY A 123 46.27 0.01 15.93
N SER A 124 47.23 0.65 15.28
CA SER A 124 48.58 0.90 15.83
C SER A 124 48.56 1.80 17.06
N SER A 125 47.53 2.61 17.25
CA SER A 125 47.32 3.48 18.41
C SER A 125 46.39 2.85 19.46
N GLY A 126 45.96 1.59 19.24
CA GLY A 126 45.06 0.85 20.12
C GLY A 126 43.59 1.02 19.86
N GLU A 127 43.22 1.53 18.67
CA GLU A 127 41.83 1.59 18.20
C GLU A 127 41.25 0.18 18.06
N ASN A 128 39.96 0.03 18.34
CA ASN A 128 39.24 -1.23 18.12
C ASN A 128 39.31 -1.66 16.62
N GLY A 129 39.52 -2.95 16.35
CA GLY A 129 39.70 -3.46 15.01
C GLY A 129 38.51 -3.22 14.07
N ILE A 130 37.28 -3.23 14.63
CA ILE A 130 36.05 -2.86 13.85
C ILE A 130 36.11 -1.37 13.49
N ALA A 131 36.51 -0.47 14.41
CA ALA A 131 36.65 0.95 14.10
C ALA A 131 37.70 1.20 12.99
N VAL A 132 38.80 0.42 12.98
CA VAL A 132 39.82 0.48 11.91
C VAL A 132 39.23 0.15 10.56
N VAL A 133 38.43 -0.91 10.47
CA VAL A 133 37.74 -1.29 9.23
C VAL A 133 36.68 -0.25 8.83
N ALA A 134 35.92 0.29 9.78
CA ALA A 134 34.96 1.37 9.52
C ALA A 134 35.63 2.61 8.94
N ASP A 135 36.76 3.06 9.53
CA ASP A 135 37.55 4.17 9.02
C ASP A 135 38.07 3.91 7.59
N TYR A 136 38.49 2.68 7.30
CA TYR A 136 38.91 2.29 5.96
C TYR A 136 37.74 2.41 4.97
N VAL A 137 36.57 1.85 5.30
CA VAL A 137 35.36 1.93 4.48
C VAL A 137 34.95 3.39 4.24
N HIS A 138 34.97 4.21 5.27
CA HIS A 138 34.70 5.65 5.17
C HIS A 138 35.71 6.39 4.30
N SER A 139 36.98 5.98 4.31
CA SER A 139 38.01 6.59 3.47
C SER A 139 37.74 6.40 1.97
N LEU A 140 36.97 5.38 1.60
CA LEU A 140 36.49 5.13 0.24
C LEU A 140 35.21 5.93 -0.09
N GLY A 141 34.63 6.68 0.87
CA GLY A 141 33.37 7.39 0.74
C GLY A 141 32.17 6.45 0.79
N LEU A 142 32.30 5.30 1.47
CA LEU A 142 31.25 4.31 1.71
C LEU A 142 30.75 4.42 3.15
N LYS A 143 29.74 3.66 3.50
CA LYS A 143 29.14 3.55 4.83
C LYS A 143 29.39 2.18 5.41
N PHE A 144 29.53 2.08 6.73
CA PHE A 144 29.87 0.85 7.43
C PHE A 144 28.71 0.34 8.27
N GLY A 145 28.44 -0.97 8.20
CA GLY A 145 27.41 -1.62 8.99
C GLY A 145 27.91 -2.79 9.82
N LEU A 146 27.21 -3.09 10.90
CA LEU A 146 27.55 -4.14 11.85
C LEU A 146 26.29 -4.91 12.29
N TYR A 147 26.51 -6.09 12.88
CA TYR A 147 25.50 -7.05 13.34
C TYR A 147 25.46 -7.12 14.87
N VAL A 148 24.27 -7.32 15.44
CA VAL A 148 24.06 -7.66 16.84
C VAL A 148 22.75 -8.45 16.99
N THR A 149 22.60 -9.18 18.12
CA THR A 149 21.33 -9.84 18.47
C THR A 149 20.65 -9.17 19.66
N PRO A 150 19.33 -9.36 19.87
CA PRO A 150 18.67 -8.99 21.13
C PRO A 150 19.31 -9.63 22.37
N GLY A 151 19.06 -9.03 23.52
CA GLY A 151 19.42 -9.61 24.81
C GLY A 151 20.81 -9.27 25.31
N ILE A 152 21.29 -10.08 26.27
CA ILE A 152 22.56 -9.93 27.00
C ILE A 152 23.27 -11.28 27.07
N SER A 153 24.62 -11.29 26.93
CA SER A 153 25.42 -12.50 27.01
C SER A 153 25.34 -13.15 28.43
N ASP A 154 25.18 -14.49 28.45
CA ASP A 154 25.27 -15.28 29.69
C ASP A 154 26.58 -15.01 30.46
N GLN A 155 27.67 -14.69 29.75
CA GLN A 155 28.94 -14.33 30.36
C GLN A 155 28.83 -12.99 31.09
N ALA A 156 28.16 -11.97 30.54
CA ALA A 156 27.91 -10.71 31.22
C ALA A 156 27.15 -10.92 32.55
N VAL A 157 26.08 -11.74 32.47
CA VAL A 157 25.25 -12.08 33.64
C VAL A 157 26.03 -12.86 34.68
N SER A 158 26.76 -13.91 34.26
CA SER A 158 27.54 -14.75 35.19
C SER A 158 28.70 -13.99 35.87
N GLN A 159 29.33 -13.05 35.18
CA GLN A 159 30.34 -12.15 35.72
C GLN A 159 29.72 -10.98 36.51
N ASN A 160 28.42 -10.79 36.39
CA ASN A 160 27.64 -9.68 36.92
C ASN A 160 28.32 -8.32 36.65
N THR A 161 28.60 -8.07 35.36
CA THR A 161 29.29 -6.85 34.90
C THR A 161 28.51 -5.61 35.27
N PRO A 162 29.14 -4.50 35.66
CA PRO A 162 28.49 -3.23 35.90
C PRO A 162 27.97 -2.64 34.58
N ILE A 163 26.79 -1.99 34.60
CA ILE A 163 26.26 -1.23 33.47
C ILE A 163 26.85 0.17 33.49
N LEU A 164 27.48 0.56 32.37
CA LEU A 164 28.22 1.82 32.25
C LEU A 164 27.37 3.02 32.68
N GLY A 165 27.95 3.87 33.53
CA GLY A 165 27.28 5.11 33.98
C GLY A 165 26.19 4.94 35.02
N THR A 166 25.95 3.73 35.53
CA THR A 166 24.90 3.40 36.49
C THR A 166 25.45 2.72 37.75
N SER A 167 24.57 2.43 38.70
CA SER A 167 24.86 1.57 39.85
C SER A 167 24.31 0.14 39.68
N TYR A 168 23.75 -0.17 38.54
CA TYR A 168 23.11 -1.46 38.22
C TYR A 168 24.14 -2.41 37.60
N THR A 169 23.76 -3.70 37.54
CA THR A 169 24.59 -4.77 37.01
C THR A 169 23.80 -5.67 36.04
N ALA A 170 24.54 -6.50 35.29
CA ALA A 170 23.97 -7.38 34.27
C ALA A 170 22.93 -8.35 34.84
N ASP A 171 23.16 -8.95 36.00
CA ASP A 171 22.22 -9.86 36.67
C ASP A 171 20.91 -9.19 37.08
N GLU A 172 20.93 -7.86 37.34
CA GLU A 172 19.71 -7.12 37.71
C GLU A 172 18.79 -6.82 36.54
N ILE A 173 19.26 -6.87 35.31
CA ILE A 173 18.48 -6.56 34.10
C ILE A 173 18.13 -7.78 33.26
N ALA A 174 18.82 -8.91 33.42
CA ALA A 174 18.53 -10.16 32.73
C ALA A 174 17.19 -10.75 33.23
N ASP A 175 16.40 -11.32 32.34
CA ASP A 175 15.12 -11.96 32.72
C ASP A 175 15.19 -13.48 32.74
N GLY A 176 16.33 -14.08 32.30
CA GLY A 176 16.57 -15.51 32.25
C GLY A 176 15.88 -16.26 31.11
N ALA A 177 15.16 -15.56 30.22
CA ALA A 177 14.66 -16.17 28.99
C ALA A 177 15.84 -16.40 28.03
N SER A 178 15.82 -17.49 27.28
CA SER A 178 16.88 -17.78 26.29
C SER A 178 16.66 -16.93 25.04
N GLU A 179 17.71 -16.24 24.61
CA GLU A 179 17.75 -15.51 23.34
C GLU A 179 18.66 -16.20 22.32
N SER A 180 18.44 -15.82 21.03
CA SER A 180 19.18 -16.38 19.91
C SER A 180 20.49 -15.66 19.67
N ASN A 181 21.57 -16.43 19.47
CA ASN A 181 22.80 -15.98 18.85
C ASN A 181 23.37 -17.16 18.06
N TYR A 182 23.48 -17.02 16.75
CA TYR A 182 23.84 -18.16 15.89
C TYR A 182 25.27 -18.63 16.14
N ASN A 183 26.25 -17.72 16.20
CA ASN A 183 27.66 -18.06 16.39
C ASN A 183 27.94 -18.70 17.74
N CYS A 184 27.42 -18.09 18.81
CA CYS A 184 27.84 -18.40 20.17
C CYS A 184 26.80 -19.12 21.03
N GLY A 185 25.48 -18.92 20.78
CA GLY A 185 24.48 -19.24 21.77
C GLY A 185 24.67 -18.42 23.07
N GLY A 186 24.19 -18.89 24.20
CA GLY A 186 24.45 -18.30 25.49
C GLY A 186 24.02 -16.84 25.66
N MET A 187 22.80 -16.52 25.29
CA MET A 187 22.18 -15.21 25.46
C MET A 187 20.89 -15.32 26.29
N GLN A 188 20.58 -14.25 27.00
CA GLN A 188 19.35 -14.09 27.78
C GLN A 188 18.62 -12.82 27.40
N GLY A 189 17.30 -12.79 27.57
CA GLY A 189 16.48 -11.61 27.42
C GLY A 189 16.78 -10.52 28.45
N ILE A 190 16.38 -9.30 28.14
CA ILE A 190 16.49 -8.14 29.02
C ILE A 190 15.10 -7.70 29.48
N ASP A 191 14.90 -7.56 30.79
CA ASP A 191 13.71 -6.97 31.38
C ASP A 191 13.78 -5.43 31.35
N TYR A 192 13.23 -4.82 30.33
CA TYR A 192 13.22 -3.35 30.16
C TYR A 192 12.37 -2.60 31.21
N THR A 193 11.70 -3.28 32.12
CA THR A 193 11.09 -2.65 33.28
C THR A 193 12.10 -2.37 34.40
N LYS A 194 13.29 -2.95 34.30
CA LYS A 194 14.36 -2.79 35.27
C LYS A 194 15.17 -1.53 35.03
N PRO A 195 15.48 -0.78 36.11
CA PRO A 195 16.43 0.32 36.00
C PRO A 195 17.78 -0.18 35.53
N GLY A 196 18.38 0.49 34.55
CA GLY A 196 19.65 0.10 33.95
C GLY A 196 19.54 -0.61 32.61
N ALA A 197 18.42 -1.26 32.29
CA ALA A 197 18.24 -1.99 31.03
C ALA A 197 18.46 -1.07 29.81
N GLN A 198 17.78 0.06 29.73
CA GLN A 198 18.00 1.03 28.65
C GLN A 198 19.43 1.54 28.60
N ALA A 199 20.04 1.85 29.75
CA ALA A 199 21.41 2.34 29.80
C ALA A 199 22.46 1.31 29.32
N PHE A 200 22.16 0.02 29.43
CA PHE A 200 22.98 -1.04 28.82
C PHE A 200 22.99 -0.89 27.29
N ILE A 201 21.83 -0.78 26.66
CA ILE A 201 21.70 -0.59 25.19
C ILE A 201 22.26 0.77 24.76
N ASP A 202 22.04 1.84 25.56
CA ASP A 202 22.61 3.16 25.27
C ASP A 202 24.16 3.06 25.19
N SER A 203 24.78 2.30 26.08
CA SER A 203 26.24 2.12 26.08
C SER A 203 26.75 1.38 24.83
N TRP A 204 25.97 0.46 24.28
CA TRP A 204 26.27 -0.21 23.01
C TRP A 204 26.16 0.75 21.83
N ALA A 205 25.06 1.51 21.75
CA ALA A 205 24.83 2.48 20.68
C ALA A 205 25.91 3.57 20.66
N ASP A 206 26.33 4.05 21.82
CA ASP A 206 27.43 5.01 21.95
C ASP A 206 28.76 4.41 21.47
N GLU A 207 29.04 3.14 21.80
CA GLU A 207 30.22 2.43 21.33
C GLU A 207 30.21 2.28 19.80
N PHE A 208 29.11 1.80 19.22
CA PHE A 208 28.98 1.64 17.78
C PHE A 208 29.05 2.99 17.04
N ALA A 209 28.45 4.04 17.61
CA ALA A 209 28.61 5.40 17.08
C ALA A 209 30.07 5.85 17.11
N SER A 210 30.82 5.53 18.17
CA SER A 210 32.25 5.84 18.31
C SER A 210 33.12 5.07 17.32
N TRP A 211 32.74 3.86 16.92
CA TRP A 211 33.40 3.06 15.88
C TRP A 211 33.01 3.47 14.47
N GLY A 212 32.01 4.36 14.30
CA GLY A 212 31.60 4.85 13.01
C GLY A 212 30.55 3.99 12.31
N VAL A 213 29.76 3.20 13.03
CA VAL A 213 28.67 2.39 12.46
C VAL A 213 27.56 3.28 11.89
N ASP A 214 27.16 3.04 10.63
CA ASP A 214 26.10 3.73 9.91
C ASP A 214 24.85 2.86 9.69
N TYR A 215 24.97 1.55 9.89
CA TYR A 215 23.91 0.55 9.69
C TYR A 215 24.05 -0.51 10.76
N LEU A 216 22.99 -0.85 11.45
CA LEU A 216 22.96 -1.91 12.46
C LEU A 216 21.90 -2.95 12.08
N LYS A 217 22.34 -4.20 11.87
CA LYS A 217 21.45 -5.35 11.76
C LYS A 217 21.22 -5.93 13.15
N LEU A 218 19.97 -5.84 13.62
CA LEU A 218 19.50 -6.52 14.82
C LEU A 218 18.86 -7.84 14.39
N ASP A 219 19.57 -8.95 14.58
CA ASP A 219 19.19 -10.27 14.05
C ASP A 219 18.60 -11.18 15.13
N GLY A 220 17.79 -12.14 14.70
CA GLY A 220 17.09 -13.06 15.61
C GLY A 220 15.84 -12.46 16.25
N VAL A 221 15.36 -11.31 15.77
CA VAL A 221 14.20 -10.61 16.32
C VAL A 221 12.92 -11.43 16.13
N GLY A 222 12.19 -11.63 17.22
CA GLY A 222 10.86 -12.24 17.23
C GLY A 222 9.80 -11.34 17.87
N ASP A 223 8.61 -11.88 18.07
CA ASP A 223 7.49 -11.14 18.67
C ASP A 223 7.73 -10.74 20.14
N SER A 224 8.59 -11.49 20.85
CA SER A 224 9.01 -11.20 22.22
C SER A 224 9.90 -9.96 22.33
N ASP A 225 10.61 -9.59 21.25
CA ASP A 225 11.75 -8.67 21.27
C ASP A 225 11.36 -7.23 20.92
N VAL A 226 10.07 -6.91 20.96
CA VAL A 226 9.60 -5.53 20.80
C VAL A 226 10.28 -4.56 21.76
N GLY A 227 10.57 -5.01 22.99
CA GLY A 227 11.30 -4.24 24.00
C GLY A 227 12.73 -3.91 23.55
N ASP A 228 13.43 -4.88 22.99
CA ASP A 228 14.79 -4.71 22.44
C ASP A 228 14.79 -3.74 21.26
N VAL A 229 13.88 -3.92 20.31
CA VAL A 229 13.74 -3.03 19.15
C VAL A 229 13.51 -1.59 19.59
N GLN A 230 12.63 -1.35 20.57
CA GLN A 230 12.36 -0.01 21.12
C GLN A 230 13.58 0.57 21.84
N ALA A 231 14.30 -0.26 22.59
CA ALA A 231 15.50 0.17 23.31
C ALA A 231 16.63 0.54 22.33
N TRP A 232 16.87 -0.27 21.29
CA TRP A 232 17.85 0.02 20.26
C TRP A 232 17.50 1.28 19.47
N SER A 233 16.24 1.44 19.01
CA SER A 233 15.78 2.66 18.35
C SER A 233 16.01 3.90 19.20
N THR A 234 15.67 3.83 20.49
CA THR A 234 15.89 4.92 21.45
C THR A 234 17.38 5.23 21.64
N ALA A 235 18.22 4.22 21.81
CA ALA A 235 19.64 4.37 22.04
C ALA A 235 20.36 4.95 20.81
N LEU A 236 20.06 4.44 19.61
CA LEU A 236 20.62 4.95 18.35
C LEU A 236 20.23 6.40 18.10
N ALA A 237 18.99 6.80 18.38
CA ALA A 237 18.55 8.18 18.27
C ALA A 237 19.31 9.13 19.23
N GLN A 238 19.81 8.64 20.37
CA GLN A 238 20.54 9.41 21.37
C GLN A 238 22.06 9.40 21.17
N SER A 239 22.61 8.45 20.41
CA SER A 239 24.04 8.28 20.17
C SER A 239 24.71 9.46 19.44
N GLY A 240 23.93 10.35 18.86
CA GLY A 240 24.40 11.48 18.07
C GLY A 240 24.84 11.13 16.64
N ARG A 241 24.72 9.87 16.21
CA ARG A 241 24.97 9.39 14.84
C ARG A 241 23.69 8.88 14.22
N ALA A 242 23.43 9.24 12.98
CA ALA A 242 22.30 8.68 12.23
C ALA A 242 22.66 7.27 11.75
N VAL A 243 22.07 6.25 12.35
CA VAL A 243 22.30 4.83 12.08
C VAL A 243 21.03 4.21 11.51
N HIS A 244 21.12 3.49 10.39
CA HIS A 244 20.02 2.68 9.87
C HIS A 244 19.85 1.45 10.77
N LEU A 245 18.66 1.26 11.32
CA LEU A 245 18.31 0.05 12.08
C LEU A 245 17.52 -0.91 11.20
N GLU A 246 18.10 -2.08 10.94
CA GLU A 246 17.49 -3.19 10.20
C GLU A 246 17.16 -4.34 11.13
N LEU A 247 15.92 -4.82 11.10
CA LEU A 247 15.49 -5.98 11.87
C LEU A 247 15.57 -7.24 11.01
N SER A 248 16.16 -8.30 11.52
CA SER A 248 16.34 -9.54 10.79
C SER A 248 15.73 -10.72 11.52
N ASN A 249 15.16 -11.60 10.78
CA ASN A 249 14.53 -12.89 10.98
C ASN A 249 13.23 -12.98 10.15
N SER A 250 12.38 -13.98 10.34
CA SER A 250 11.02 -14.03 9.78
C SER A 250 10.04 -13.27 10.68
N LEU A 251 9.96 -11.93 10.50
CA LEU A 251 9.14 -11.11 11.38
C LEU A 251 7.63 -11.30 11.12
N ASP A 252 6.81 -11.22 12.19
CA ASP A 252 5.36 -11.36 12.05
C ASP A 252 4.74 -10.07 11.51
N ILE A 253 3.98 -10.22 10.44
CA ILE A 253 3.23 -9.14 9.80
C ILE A 253 2.20 -8.49 10.74
N ALA A 254 1.75 -9.18 11.78
CA ALA A 254 0.85 -8.62 12.79
C ALA A 254 1.49 -7.45 13.54
N ASN A 255 2.83 -7.44 13.64
CA ASN A 255 3.60 -6.40 14.29
C ASN A 255 4.20 -5.37 13.31
N ALA A 256 3.85 -5.40 12.02
CA ALA A 256 4.42 -4.54 10.98
C ALA A 256 4.39 -3.04 11.32
N ALA A 257 3.33 -2.57 11.99
CA ALA A 257 3.23 -1.18 12.44
C ALA A 257 4.27 -0.84 13.53
N THR A 258 4.62 -1.79 14.39
CA THR A 258 5.66 -1.64 15.42
C THR A 258 7.04 -1.61 14.76
N TRP A 259 7.28 -2.54 13.83
CA TRP A 259 8.54 -2.57 13.08
C TRP A 259 8.77 -1.25 12.33
N ALA A 260 7.75 -0.77 11.60
CA ALA A 260 7.81 0.51 10.89
C ALA A 260 8.01 1.73 11.80
N GLN A 261 7.59 1.66 13.06
CA GLN A 261 7.75 2.76 14.01
C GLN A 261 9.16 2.89 14.55
N TYR A 262 9.88 1.76 14.73
CA TYR A 262 11.13 1.71 15.47
C TYR A 262 12.33 1.26 14.63
N SER A 263 12.18 1.00 13.33
CA SER A 263 13.28 0.61 12.46
C SER A 263 13.16 1.23 11.06
N ASN A 264 14.26 1.17 10.30
CA ASN A 264 14.31 1.64 8.91
C ASN A 264 14.04 0.52 7.89
N GLY A 265 14.06 -0.73 8.34
CA GLY A 265 13.74 -1.90 7.53
C GLY A 265 13.57 -3.15 8.37
N TRP A 266 12.91 -4.15 7.80
CA TRP A 266 12.69 -5.45 8.46
C TRP A 266 12.54 -6.59 7.46
N ARG A 267 13.16 -7.72 7.77
CA ARG A 267 13.06 -8.97 7.03
C ARG A 267 11.65 -9.54 7.08
N THR A 268 11.10 -9.89 5.94
CA THR A 268 9.73 -10.42 5.79
C THR A 268 9.69 -11.96 5.79
N GLY A 269 10.83 -12.61 5.76
CA GLY A 269 10.96 -14.07 5.72
C GLY A 269 12.34 -14.55 6.14
N GLY A 270 12.52 -15.86 6.22
CA GLY A 270 13.80 -16.49 6.51
C GLY A 270 14.84 -16.23 5.41
N ASP A 271 16.04 -16.74 5.61
CA ASP A 271 17.16 -16.53 4.71
C ASP A 271 16.88 -16.99 3.28
N ILE A 272 17.42 -16.25 2.31
CA ILE A 272 17.27 -16.58 0.89
C ILE A 272 18.32 -17.59 0.43
N GLU A 273 19.37 -17.80 1.21
CA GLU A 273 20.38 -18.80 0.93
C GLU A 273 19.76 -20.20 0.90
N CYS A 274 20.18 -21.01 -0.07
CA CYS A 274 19.67 -22.37 -0.15
C CYS A 274 20.29 -23.32 0.90
N TYR A 275 21.46 -22.99 1.43
CA TYR A 275 22.25 -23.89 2.27
C TYR A 275 22.39 -25.30 1.68
N CYS A 276 22.38 -25.37 0.34
CA CYS A 276 22.32 -26.63 -0.41
C CYS A 276 23.68 -27.20 -0.77
N GLY A 277 24.75 -26.48 -0.47
CA GLY A 277 26.14 -26.86 -0.61
C GLY A 277 27.01 -25.90 0.18
N SER A 278 28.31 -26.22 0.29
CA SER A 278 29.27 -25.33 0.89
C SER A 278 30.64 -25.54 0.29
N ASP A 279 31.42 -24.47 0.19
CA ASP A 279 32.82 -24.53 -0.14
C ASP A 279 33.66 -25.09 1.03
N SER A 280 34.98 -25.10 0.90
CA SER A 280 35.88 -25.60 1.93
C SER A 280 35.88 -24.78 3.23
N SER A 281 35.35 -23.56 3.19
CA SER A 281 35.19 -22.65 4.33
C SER A 281 33.82 -22.71 4.95
N GLY A 282 32.87 -23.44 4.37
CA GLY A 282 31.50 -23.58 4.84
C GLY A 282 30.51 -22.56 4.25
N ASN A 283 30.96 -21.76 3.26
CA ASN A 283 30.06 -20.82 2.57
C ASN A 283 29.09 -21.58 1.67
N PRO A 284 27.83 -21.12 1.50
CA PRO A 284 26.90 -21.71 0.56
C PRO A 284 27.44 -21.71 -0.88
N GLU A 285 27.31 -22.83 -1.56
CA GLU A 285 27.64 -22.94 -2.99
C GLU A 285 26.71 -23.98 -3.64
N PRO A 286 25.75 -23.58 -4.44
CA PRO A 286 25.40 -22.21 -4.83
C PRO A 286 24.79 -21.40 -3.67
N LEU A 287 24.83 -20.06 -3.80
CA LEU A 287 24.36 -19.16 -2.74
C LEU A 287 22.83 -19.32 -2.51
N THR A 288 22.05 -19.39 -3.60
CA THR A 288 20.60 -19.55 -3.52
C THR A 288 20.08 -20.51 -4.61
N ASP A 289 18.77 -20.58 -4.77
CA ASP A 289 18.08 -21.23 -5.90
C ASP A 289 16.81 -20.48 -6.30
N TRP A 290 16.30 -20.81 -7.49
CA TRP A 290 15.06 -20.17 -7.98
C TRP A 290 13.84 -20.42 -7.07
N GLY A 291 13.77 -21.53 -6.35
CA GLY A 291 12.69 -21.82 -5.43
C GLY A 291 12.63 -20.85 -4.25
N ASN A 292 13.78 -20.46 -3.71
CA ASN A 292 13.90 -19.46 -2.66
C ASN A 292 13.44 -18.08 -3.15
N VAL A 293 13.87 -17.66 -4.35
CA VAL A 293 13.39 -16.42 -4.99
C VAL A 293 11.89 -16.47 -5.26
N GLN A 294 11.36 -17.61 -5.74
CA GLN A 294 9.93 -17.79 -5.96
C GLN A 294 9.12 -17.59 -4.67
N GLY A 295 9.64 -18.01 -3.52
CA GLY A 295 9.00 -17.80 -2.22
C GLY A 295 8.69 -16.33 -1.93
N ARG A 296 9.53 -15.41 -2.41
CA ARG A 296 9.40 -13.97 -2.15
C ARG A 296 8.23 -13.31 -2.89
N PHE A 297 7.80 -13.83 -4.04
CA PHE A 297 6.66 -13.26 -4.79
C PHE A 297 5.36 -13.18 -3.95
N ALA A 298 5.13 -14.17 -3.11
CA ALA A 298 3.98 -14.16 -2.21
C ALA A 298 4.16 -13.16 -1.06
N GLN A 299 5.36 -13.09 -0.49
CA GLN A 299 5.72 -12.17 0.58
C GLN A 299 5.61 -10.71 0.10
N VAL A 300 6.17 -10.36 -1.08
CA VAL A 300 6.03 -9.02 -1.68
C VAL A 300 4.56 -8.61 -1.77
N ALA A 301 3.68 -9.50 -2.25
CA ALA A 301 2.26 -9.16 -2.34
C ALA A 301 1.55 -9.04 -0.97
N GLN A 302 2.04 -9.75 0.04
CA GLN A 302 1.47 -9.75 1.39
C GLN A 302 1.93 -8.54 2.20
N TRP A 303 3.22 -8.21 2.12
CA TRP A 303 3.84 -7.14 2.90
C TRP A 303 3.75 -5.76 2.24
N GLN A 304 3.37 -5.69 0.96
CA GLN A 304 3.28 -4.45 0.18
C GLN A 304 2.60 -3.27 0.91
N PRO A 305 1.54 -3.43 1.73
CA PRO A 305 0.89 -2.29 2.37
C PRO A 305 1.68 -1.65 3.53
N TYR A 306 2.80 -2.25 3.93
CA TYR A 306 3.50 -1.88 5.17
C TYR A 306 4.82 -1.15 4.92
N GLY A 307 5.49 -1.38 3.79
CA GLY A 307 6.73 -0.70 3.41
C GLY A 307 6.52 0.71 2.86
N GLY A 308 7.57 1.52 2.88
CA GLY A 308 7.58 2.86 2.30
C GLY A 308 8.68 3.77 2.85
N PRO A 309 8.77 5.03 2.41
CA PRO A 309 9.81 5.95 2.83
C PRO A 309 9.95 6.05 4.35
N GLY A 310 11.16 5.78 4.82
CA GLY A 310 11.54 5.74 6.23
C GLY A 310 11.65 4.35 6.82
N ALA A 311 10.92 3.36 6.27
CA ALA A 311 10.90 1.99 6.78
C ALA A 311 10.45 1.00 5.68
N PHE A 312 11.35 0.13 5.22
CA PHE A 312 11.14 -0.71 4.05
C PHE A 312 11.01 -2.19 4.39
N ASN A 313 10.21 -2.91 3.58
CA ASN A 313 10.20 -4.37 3.60
C ASN A 313 11.50 -4.91 3.02
N ASP A 314 12.21 -5.76 3.76
CA ASP A 314 13.41 -6.44 3.29
C ASP A 314 13.09 -7.90 2.89
N TYR A 315 13.35 -8.23 1.64
CA TYR A 315 13.17 -9.57 1.09
C TYR A 315 14.49 -10.36 1.04
N ASP A 316 15.51 -9.88 1.73
CA ASP A 316 16.85 -10.46 1.86
C ASP A 316 17.82 -10.13 0.74
N SER A 317 19.02 -10.68 0.81
CA SER A 317 20.14 -10.37 -0.05
C SER A 317 19.87 -10.67 -1.53
N ILE A 318 20.55 -9.93 -2.40
CA ILE A 318 20.62 -10.20 -3.82
C ILE A 318 21.77 -11.18 -4.07
N GLU A 319 21.43 -12.42 -4.44
CA GLU A 319 22.39 -13.50 -4.70
C GLU A 319 22.68 -13.64 -6.21
N PHE A 320 23.10 -12.54 -6.83
CA PHE A 320 23.27 -12.44 -8.28
C PHE A 320 24.45 -11.53 -8.61
N GLY A 321 25.44 -12.03 -9.36
CA GLY A 321 26.62 -11.28 -9.72
C GLY A 321 27.84 -12.11 -10.11
N ASP A 322 27.97 -13.36 -9.65
CA ASP A 322 29.16 -14.22 -9.82
C ASP A 322 28.97 -15.32 -10.86
N GLY A 323 27.80 -15.36 -11.51
CA GLY A 323 27.42 -16.36 -12.51
C GLY A 323 26.75 -17.59 -11.90
N SER A 324 25.96 -18.26 -12.73
CA SER A 324 24.98 -19.28 -12.30
C SER A 324 25.54 -20.47 -11.49
N THR A 325 26.83 -20.74 -11.58
CA THR A 325 27.45 -21.82 -10.78
C THR A 325 27.58 -21.44 -9.32
N VAL A 326 27.92 -20.16 -9.05
CA VAL A 326 28.09 -19.65 -7.69
C VAL A 326 26.74 -19.16 -7.18
N ASP A 327 26.03 -18.36 -7.96
CA ASP A 327 24.76 -17.76 -7.57
C ASP A 327 23.66 -18.82 -7.34
N GLY A 328 23.64 -19.88 -8.17
CA GLY A 328 22.52 -20.83 -8.23
C GLY A 328 21.35 -20.35 -9.08
N LEU A 329 21.47 -19.16 -9.67
CA LEU A 329 20.48 -18.53 -10.54
C LEU A 329 21.03 -18.40 -11.95
N THR A 330 20.20 -18.64 -12.95
CA THR A 330 20.52 -18.19 -14.31
C THR A 330 20.48 -16.66 -14.37
N THR A 331 21.15 -16.03 -15.34
CA THR A 331 21.08 -14.56 -15.53
C THR A 331 19.65 -14.04 -15.62
N ALA A 332 18.73 -14.81 -16.22
CA ALA A 332 17.33 -14.44 -16.32
C ALA A 332 16.61 -14.47 -14.96
N GLU A 333 16.91 -15.45 -14.11
CA GLU A 333 16.38 -15.56 -12.76
C GLU A 333 16.95 -14.47 -11.85
N GLY A 334 18.25 -14.16 -11.97
CA GLY A 334 18.89 -13.05 -11.25
C GLY A 334 18.30 -11.69 -11.64
N GLN A 335 18.08 -11.43 -12.94
CA GLN A 335 17.34 -10.25 -13.38
C GLN A 335 15.93 -10.21 -12.77
N SER A 336 15.28 -11.36 -12.64
CA SER A 336 13.95 -11.44 -12.02
C SER A 336 13.99 -11.20 -10.53
N GLN A 337 15.00 -11.67 -9.81
CA GLN A 337 15.24 -11.34 -8.41
C GLN A 337 15.41 -9.82 -8.25
N LEU A 338 16.39 -9.23 -8.92
CA LEU A 338 16.65 -7.79 -8.87
C LEU A 338 15.41 -6.96 -9.27
N GLY A 339 14.71 -7.41 -10.33
CA GLY A 339 13.47 -6.76 -10.79
C GLY A 339 12.34 -6.82 -9.77
N LEU A 340 12.17 -7.94 -9.06
CA LEU A 340 11.15 -8.08 -8.02
C LEU A 340 11.47 -7.21 -6.79
N TRP A 341 12.73 -7.20 -6.32
CA TRP A 341 13.19 -6.32 -5.23
C TRP A 341 13.00 -4.85 -5.59
N ALA A 342 13.38 -4.44 -6.80
CA ALA A 342 13.17 -3.07 -7.27
C ALA A 342 11.68 -2.69 -7.35
N MET A 343 10.81 -3.61 -7.78
CA MET A 343 9.36 -3.38 -7.77
C MET A 343 8.82 -3.25 -6.34
N ALA A 344 9.43 -3.91 -5.39
CA ALA A 344 9.02 -3.94 -3.98
C ALA A 344 9.71 -2.85 -3.12
N ALA A 345 10.54 -1.98 -3.72
CA ALA A 345 11.35 -1.01 -2.99
C ALA A 345 12.08 -1.63 -1.78
N SER A 346 12.69 -2.80 -1.99
CA SER A 346 13.41 -3.57 -0.97
C SER A 346 14.87 -3.14 -0.89
N PRO A 347 15.54 -3.19 0.27
CA PRO A 347 16.98 -3.02 0.31
C PRO A 347 17.70 -3.87 -0.75
N LEU A 348 18.61 -3.27 -1.52
CA LEU A 348 19.45 -3.95 -2.49
C LEU A 348 20.82 -4.23 -1.87
N LEU A 349 20.89 -5.23 -1.00
CA LEU A 349 22.12 -5.68 -0.37
C LEU A 349 22.65 -6.91 -1.11
N LEU A 350 23.84 -6.80 -1.70
CA LEU A 350 24.46 -7.88 -2.45
C LEU A 350 25.10 -8.90 -1.49
N GLY A 351 24.85 -10.19 -1.71
CA GLY A 351 25.44 -11.29 -0.94
C GLY A 351 26.59 -12.02 -1.63
N VAL A 352 27.03 -11.55 -2.82
CA VAL A 352 28.01 -12.19 -3.70
C VAL A 352 29.44 -11.71 -3.46
N ASP A 353 30.46 -12.39 -4.06
CA ASP A 353 31.87 -11.96 -4.04
C ASP A 353 32.10 -10.80 -5.04
N LEU A 354 32.07 -9.57 -4.57
CA LEU A 354 32.25 -8.39 -5.40
C LEU A 354 33.60 -8.37 -6.14
N THR A 355 34.59 -9.15 -5.72
CA THR A 355 35.90 -9.24 -6.39
C THR A 355 35.87 -10.09 -7.68
N LYS A 356 34.77 -10.82 -7.91
CA LYS A 356 34.59 -11.76 -9.04
C LYS A 356 33.35 -11.45 -9.90
N LEU A 357 32.79 -10.27 -9.78
CA LEU A 357 31.58 -9.90 -10.51
C LEU A 357 31.66 -10.21 -12.01
N ASN A 358 30.62 -10.88 -12.50
CA ASN A 358 30.40 -11.10 -13.91
C ASN A 358 30.01 -9.78 -14.60
N SER A 359 30.68 -9.41 -15.68
CA SER A 359 30.46 -8.12 -16.34
C SER A 359 29.05 -7.94 -16.91
N THR A 360 28.36 -9.02 -17.28
CA THR A 360 26.98 -8.96 -17.77
C THR A 360 26.02 -8.66 -16.59
N GLU A 361 26.19 -9.37 -15.50
CA GLU A 361 25.37 -9.24 -14.30
C GLU A 361 25.65 -7.93 -13.56
N LEU A 362 26.92 -7.48 -13.54
CA LEU A 362 27.28 -6.15 -13.08
C LEU A 362 26.53 -5.04 -13.85
N ALA A 363 26.37 -5.21 -15.18
CA ALA A 363 25.61 -4.26 -15.99
C ALA A 363 24.12 -4.22 -15.61
N ASP A 364 23.54 -5.35 -15.18
CA ASP A 364 22.17 -5.40 -14.65
C ASP A 364 22.06 -4.76 -13.26
N LEU A 365 22.98 -5.08 -12.35
CA LEU A 365 23.04 -4.50 -11.00
C LEU A 365 23.23 -2.96 -11.02
N THR A 366 23.93 -2.45 -12.04
CA THR A 366 24.16 -1.00 -12.21
C THR A 366 23.22 -0.34 -13.21
N ASN A 367 22.16 -1.04 -13.65
CA ASN A 367 21.17 -0.47 -14.56
C ASN A 367 20.41 0.67 -13.90
N ALA A 368 20.73 1.91 -14.28
CA ALA A 368 20.17 3.11 -13.66
C ALA A 368 18.63 3.18 -13.72
N ALA A 369 18.01 2.59 -14.75
CA ALA A 369 16.55 2.60 -14.87
C ALA A 369 15.90 1.63 -13.88
N VAL A 370 16.52 0.48 -13.62
CA VAL A 370 16.03 -0.50 -12.64
C VAL A 370 16.31 -0.03 -11.21
N VAL A 371 17.51 0.50 -10.95
CA VAL A 371 17.84 1.12 -9.66
C VAL A 371 16.90 2.28 -9.34
N ALA A 372 16.52 3.10 -10.32
CA ALA A 372 15.56 4.18 -10.10
C ALA A 372 14.15 3.67 -9.74
N VAL A 373 13.76 2.49 -10.22
CA VAL A 373 12.49 1.84 -9.81
C VAL A 373 12.52 1.47 -8.33
N ASP A 374 13.64 0.98 -7.83
CA ASP A 374 13.82 0.66 -6.41
C ASP A 374 13.80 1.93 -5.55
N GLN A 375 14.59 2.90 -5.96
CA GLN A 375 14.86 4.11 -5.19
C GLN A 375 13.73 5.16 -5.22
N ASP A 376 12.61 4.89 -5.92
CA ASP A 376 11.38 5.69 -5.82
C ASP A 376 10.64 5.44 -4.49
N GLY A 377 10.99 4.37 -3.76
CA GLY A 377 10.44 4.03 -2.45
C GLY A 377 8.97 3.61 -2.46
N ILE A 378 8.44 3.21 -3.61
CA ILE A 378 7.04 2.79 -3.77
C ILE A 378 6.94 1.29 -3.95
N ASP A 379 6.23 0.60 -3.07
CA ASP A 379 5.95 -0.83 -3.18
C ASP A 379 4.89 -1.12 -4.26
N ALA A 380 5.22 -2.02 -5.19
CA ALA A 380 4.30 -2.42 -6.25
C ALA A 380 3.24 -3.41 -5.77
N ARG A 381 2.00 -3.17 -6.18
CA ARG A 381 0.91 -4.13 -5.95
C ARG A 381 0.89 -5.24 -7.00
N ARG A 382 0.55 -6.45 -6.58
CA ARG A 382 0.40 -7.58 -7.50
C ARG A 382 -0.89 -7.46 -8.32
N VAL A 383 -0.77 -7.55 -9.66
CA VAL A 383 -1.91 -7.41 -10.60
C VAL A 383 -2.22 -8.69 -11.36
N VAL A 384 -1.28 -9.65 -11.42
CA VAL A 384 -1.51 -11.00 -11.93
C VAL A 384 -0.89 -12.01 -10.96
N SER A 385 -1.61 -13.08 -10.65
CA SER A 385 -1.14 -14.20 -9.84
C SER A 385 -1.75 -15.50 -10.33
N ASN A 386 -0.93 -16.36 -10.88
CA ASN A 386 -1.27 -17.75 -11.16
C ASN A 386 -0.03 -18.65 -11.04
N VAL A 387 -0.18 -19.93 -11.25
CA VAL A 387 0.87 -20.91 -11.01
C VAL A 387 2.16 -20.71 -11.83
N ASN A 388 2.07 -20.00 -12.95
CA ASN A 388 3.22 -19.82 -13.87
C ASN A 388 3.54 -18.34 -14.14
N GLN A 389 2.69 -17.40 -13.71
CA GLN A 389 2.77 -16.00 -14.13
C GLN A 389 2.50 -15.08 -12.93
N GLN A 390 3.36 -14.09 -12.77
CA GLN A 390 3.17 -13.02 -11.81
C GLN A 390 3.33 -11.68 -12.51
N ALA A 391 2.58 -10.67 -12.10
CA ALA A 391 2.83 -9.30 -12.52
C ALA A 391 2.54 -8.33 -11.37
N PHE A 392 3.36 -7.31 -11.28
CA PHE A 392 3.28 -6.25 -10.30
C PHE A 392 3.24 -4.89 -11.00
N ALA A 393 2.55 -3.93 -10.41
CA ALA A 393 2.49 -2.58 -10.95
C ALA A 393 2.52 -1.54 -9.83
N LYS A 394 3.22 -0.44 -10.08
CA LYS A 394 3.21 0.77 -9.24
C LYS A 394 3.08 2.01 -10.09
N THR A 395 2.53 3.07 -9.51
CA THR A 395 2.35 4.36 -10.20
C THR A 395 3.30 5.38 -9.60
N GLU A 396 4.17 5.94 -10.41
CA GLU A 396 5.08 7.02 -10.02
C GLU A 396 4.32 8.34 -9.77
N PRO A 397 4.88 9.27 -8.99
CA PRO A 397 4.21 10.54 -8.67
C PRO A 397 3.87 11.40 -9.90
N ASN A 398 4.57 11.22 -11.03
CA ASN A 398 4.31 11.91 -12.30
C ASN A 398 3.18 11.27 -13.13
N GLY A 399 2.62 10.16 -12.67
CA GLY A 399 1.55 9.42 -13.33
C GLY A 399 2.02 8.33 -14.31
N ASP A 400 3.33 8.14 -14.48
CA ASP A 400 3.86 6.98 -15.20
C ASP A 400 3.60 5.70 -14.37
N VAL A 401 3.54 4.56 -15.04
CA VAL A 401 3.35 3.27 -14.37
C VAL A 401 4.55 2.38 -14.65
N ILE A 402 5.12 1.81 -13.61
CA ILE A 402 6.08 0.72 -13.73
C ILE A 402 5.33 -0.60 -13.65
N LEU A 403 5.57 -1.46 -14.63
CA LEU A 403 4.94 -2.78 -14.76
C LEU A 403 6.01 -3.86 -14.85
N GLY A 404 6.07 -4.72 -13.84
CA GLY A 404 6.91 -5.92 -13.81
C GLY A 404 6.11 -7.16 -14.22
N LEU A 405 6.57 -7.88 -15.25
CA LEU A 405 6.00 -9.15 -15.69
C LEU A 405 7.03 -10.26 -15.47
N PHE A 406 6.63 -11.34 -14.83
CA PHE A 406 7.53 -12.43 -14.41
C PHE A 406 7.00 -13.79 -14.89
N ASN A 407 7.84 -14.54 -15.56
CA ASN A 407 7.61 -15.96 -15.73
C ASN A 407 8.03 -16.70 -14.45
N TYR A 408 7.05 -17.07 -13.63
CA TYR A 408 7.28 -17.77 -12.37
C TYR A 408 7.77 -19.23 -12.58
N ASN A 409 7.59 -19.79 -13.78
CA ASN A 409 8.06 -21.14 -14.10
C ASN A 409 9.56 -21.13 -14.45
N GLY A 410 10.40 -21.75 -13.61
CA GLY A 410 11.84 -21.85 -13.78
C GLY A 410 12.31 -22.86 -14.84
N SER A 411 11.40 -23.59 -15.53
CA SER A 411 11.79 -24.67 -16.46
C SER A 411 11.24 -24.51 -17.89
N ALA A 412 10.25 -23.64 -18.11
CA ALA A 412 9.60 -23.49 -19.40
C ALA A 412 9.21 -22.05 -19.69
N SER A 413 9.23 -21.67 -20.97
CA SER A 413 8.71 -20.37 -21.42
C SER A 413 7.20 -20.27 -21.16
N GLN A 414 6.75 -19.08 -20.77
CA GLN A 414 5.34 -18.76 -20.53
C GLN A 414 4.95 -17.43 -21.17
N THR A 415 3.71 -17.32 -21.61
CA THR A 415 3.18 -16.04 -22.06
C THR A 415 2.47 -15.35 -20.88
N VAL A 416 3.11 -14.30 -20.35
CA VAL A 416 2.52 -13.48 -19.28
C VAL A 416 1.59 -12.45 -19.90
N THR A 417 0.36 -12.38 -19.41
CA THR A 417 -0.67 -11.49 -19.92
C THR A 417 -1.24 -10.62 -18.81
N VAL A 418 -1.33 -9.31 -19.05
CA VAL A 418 -1.86 -8.33 -18.09
C VAL A 418 -2.82 -7.38 -18.77
N SER A 419 -3.92 -7.05 -18.09
CA SER A 419 -4.77 -5.92 -18.46
C SER A 419 -4.08 -4.61 -18.05
N LEU A 420 -3.92 -3.67 -18.97
CA LEU A 420 -3.36 -2.35 -18.66
C LEU A 420 -4.24 -1.58 -17.66
N ALA A 421 -5.55 -1.79 -17.69
CA ALA A 421 -6.46 -1.24 -16.69
C ALA A 421 -6.17 -1.79 -15.28
N ALA A 422 -5.84 -3.08 -15.15
CA ALA A 422 -5.38 -3.65 -13.88
C ALA A 422 -4.05 -3.05 -13.43
N ALA A 423 -3.17 -2.67 -14.35
CA ALA A 423 -1.93 -1.97 -14.04
C ALA A 423 -2.12 -0.48 -13.72
N GLY A 424 -3.33 0.09 -13.90
CA GLY A 424 -3.63 1.50 -13.64
C GLY A 424 -3.63 2.39 -14.89
N ILE A 425 -3.49 1.82 -16.09
CA ILE A 425 -3.51 2.55 -17.37
C ILE A 425 -4.91 2.49 -17.98
N THR A 426 -5.57 3.63 -18.05
CA THR A 426 -6.80 3.80 -18.84
C THR A 426 -6.45 4.35 -20.22
N GLY A 427 -6.79 3.62 -21.30
CA GLY A 427 -6.46 4.00 -22.68
C GLY A 427 -5.17 3.38 -23.20
N SER A 428 -4.22 4.17 -23.70
CA SER A 428 -2.95 3.68 -24.18
C SER A 428 -1.77 4.34 -23.48
N ALA A 429 -0.63 3.65 -23.50
CA ALA A 429 0.64 4.17 -22.99
C ALA A 429 1.78 3.82 -23.91
N THR A 430 2.77 4.69 -24.06
CA THR A 430 4.05 4.31 -24.66
C THR A 430 4.84 3.51 -23.64
N ALA A 431 5.43 2.40 -24.09
CA ALA A 431 6.14 1.46 -23.24
C ALA A 431 7.64 1.44 -23.58
N THR A 432 8.47 1.47 -22.55
CA THR A 432 9.92 1.31 -22.65
C THR A 432 10.36 0.15 -21.77
N ASN A 433 11.15 -0.78 -22.31
CA ASN A 433 11.77 -1.86 -21.54
C ASN A 433 12.92 -1.31 -20.71
N LEU A 434 12.87 -1.44 -19.38
CA LEU A 434 13.87 -0.85 -18.48
C LEU A 434 15.21 -1.59 -18.48
N TRP A 435 15.24 -2.89 -18.82
CA TRP A 435 16.48 -3.63 -18.93
C TRP A 435 17.32 -3.18 -20.14
N THR A 436 16.66 -2.83 -21.25
CA THR A 436 17.35 -2.57 -22.53
C THR A 436 17.25 -1.12 -23.01
N GLY A 437 16.38 -0.32 -22.42
CA GLY A 437 16.02 1.01 -22.92
C GLY A 437 15.22 1.00 -24.23
N ALA A 438 14.91 -0.18 -24.77
CA ALA A 438 14.22 -0.29 -26.05
C ALA A 438 12.73 0.04 -25.93
N SER A 439 12.18 0.73 -26.95
CA SER A 439 10.74 0.95 -27.05
C SER A 439 9.99 -0.38 -27.24
N ALA A 440 8.98 -0.63 -26.42
CA ALA A 440 8.02 -1.72 -26.60
C ALA A 440 6.75 -1.26 -27.35
N GLY A 441 6.78 -0.04 -27.92
CA GLY A 441 5.68 0.53 -28.71
C GLY A 441 4.60 1.19 -27.87
N THR A 442 3.43 1.38 -28.48
CA THR A 442 2.23 1.89 -27.79
C THR A 442 1.31 0.73 -27.47
N LEU A 443 1.02 0.55 -26.20
CA LEU A 443 0.20 -0.53 -25.65
C LEU A 443 -1.21 0.00 -25.31
N SER A 444 -2.23 -0.86 -25.47
CA SER A 444 -3.62 -0.54 -25.07
C SER A 444 -4.38 -1.82 -24.74
N GLY A 445 -5.36 -1.72 -23.85
CA GLY A 445 -6.21 -2.84 -23.45
C GLY A 445 -5.43 -3.92 -22.67
N THR A 446 -4.93 -4.93 -23.38
CA THR A 446 -4.18 -6.06 -22.82
C THR A 446 -2.80 -6.15 -23.44
N TYR A 447 -1.78 -6.37 -22.62
CA TYR A 447 -0.42 -6.66 -23.05
C TYR A 447 -0.05 -8.11 -22.77
N SER A 448 0.63 -8.74 -23.71
CA SER A 448 1.14 -10.12 -23.57
C SER A 448 2.57 -10.20 -24.07
N VAL A 449 3.41 -10.90 -23.33
CA VAL A 449 4.80 -11.17 -23.70
C VAL A 449 5.15 -12.61 -23.36
N THR A 450 5.91 -13.28 -24.24
CA THR A 450 6.45 -14.62 -23.96
C THR A 450 7.85 -14.46 -23.36
N LEU A 451 8.01 -14.93 -22.13
CA LEU A 451 9.24 -14.89 -21.35
C LEU A 451 9.83 -16.29 -21.25
N GLY A 452 11.15 -16.40 -21.32
CA GLY A 452 11.88 -17.64 -21.04
C GLY A 452 11.67 -18.12 -19.61
N ALA A 453 12.19 -19.29 -19.28
CA ALA A 453 12.14 -19.83 -17.91
C ALA A 453 12.76 -18.83 -16.92
N GLY A 454 12.06 -18.55 -15.81
CA GLY A 454 12.51 -17.64 -14.77
C GLY A 454 12.72 -16.18 -15.19
N ALA A 455 12.42 -15.82 -16.43
CA ALA A 455 12.70 -14.48 -16.97
C ALA A 455 11.63 -13.45 -16.60
N SER A 456 12.03 -12.18 -16.60
CA SER A 456 11.16 -11.02 -16.35
C SER A 456 11.24 -9.97 -17.45
N GLN A 457 10.28 -9.08 -17.47
CA GLN A 457 10.30 -7.84 -18.23
C GLN A 457 9.79 -6.71 -17.34
N LEU A 458 10.57 -5.65 -17.20
CA LEU A 458 10.17 -4.42 -16.55
C LEU A 458 9.87 -3.36 -17.61
N LEU A 459 8.68 -2.77 -17.55
CA LEU A 459 8.24 -1.72 -18.48
C LEU A 459 7.95 -0.43 -17.73
N LYS A 460 8.46 0.68 -18.22
CA LYS A 460 7.92 2.00 -17.91
C LYS A 460 6.83 2.33 -18.92
N LEU A 461 5.63 2.58 -18.42
CA LEU A 461 4.46 2.94 -19.21
C LEU A 461 4.15 4.42 -19.00
N VAL A 462 4.30 5.22 -20.05
CA VAL A 462 3.94 6.65 -20.04
C VAL A 462 2.58 6.79 -20.70
N PRO A 463 1.52 7.18 -19.97
CA PRO A 463 0.19 7.37 -20.54
C PRO A 463 0.24 8.35 -21.71
N VAL A 464 -0.36 7.96 -22.85
CA VAL A 464 -0.40 8.83 -24.04
C VAL A 464 -1.52 9.85 -23.83
N ALA A 465 -1.15 11.11 -23.69
CA ALA A 465 -2.10 12.21 -23.62
C ALA A 465 -3.00 12.23 -24.88
N GLY A 466 -4.32 12.13 -24.69
CA GLY A 466 -5.32 12.17 -25.78
C GLY A 466 -5.85 10.80 -26.24
N THR A 467 -5.32 9.66 -25.74
CA THR A 467 -5.91 8.33 -25.96
C THR A 467 -6.51 7.71 -24.71
N SER A 468 -6.07 8.06 -23.51
CA SER A 468 -6.89 7.99 -22.31
C SER A 468 -7.67 9.31 -22.23
N GLY A 469 -8.87 9.34 -22.72
CA GLY A 469 -9.74 10.48 -22.61
C GLY A 469 -10.16 10.77 -21.17
N ALA A 470 -9.27 10.75 -20.19
CA ALA A 470 -9.63 11.00 -18.79
C ALA A 470 -8.58 11.84 -18.05
N THR A 471 -9.03 12.79 -17.26
CA THR A 471 -8.24 13.59 -16.32
C THR A 471 -8.40 13.02 -14.92
N ALA A 472 -7.31 12.67 -14.25
CA ALA A 472 -7.31 12.18 -12.88
C ALA A 472 -7.30 13.34 -11.86
N TYR A 473 -8.09 13.21 -10.81
CA TYR A 473 -8.16 14.14 -9.68
C TYR A 473 -7.93 13.34 -8.39
N GLN A 474 -6.84 13.64 -7.70
CA GLN A 474 -6.51 12.98 -6.42
C GLN A 474 -7.45 13.46 -5.31
N ALA A 475 -7.96 12.56 -4.49
CA ALA A 475 -8.86 12.89 -3.38
C ALA A 475 -8.18 13.80 -2.33
N ALA A 476 -6.92 13.52 -2.00
CA ALA A 476 -6.14 14.26 -1.01
C ALA A 476 -5.54 15.58 -1.53
N SER A 477 -5.85 15.99 -2.77
CA SER A 477 -5.37 17.26 -3.33
C SER A 477 -5.82 18.45 -2.49
N SER A 478 -4.91 19.41 -2.25
CA SER A 478 -5.23 20.69 -1.56
C SER A 478 -6.22 21.57 -2.34
N ALA A 479 -6.49 21.26 -3.62
CA ALA A 479 -7.52 21.91 -4.41
C ALA A 479 -8.95 21.46 -4.03
N ASN A 480 -9.10 20.34 -3.31
CA ASN A 480 -10.37 19.80 -2.88
C ASN A 480 -10.80 20.40 -1.53
N THR A 481 -12.09 20.28 -1.24
CA THR A 481 -12.64 20.67 0.07
C THR A 481 -12.96 19.41 0.88
N LEU A 482 -12.38 19.32 2.08
CA LEU A 482 -12.73 18.34 3.10
C LEU A 482 -13.49 19.04 4.22
N ALA A 483 -14.61 18.48 4.64
CA ALA A 483 -15.42 19.05 5.72
C ALA A 483 -15.98 17.95 6.63
N GLY A 484 -16.51 18.34 7.79
CA GLY A 484 -17.25 17.45 8.69
C GLY A 484 -16.44 16.29 9.29
N GLY A 485 -15.11 16.36 9.31
CA GLY A 485 -14.26 15.31 9.86
C GLY A 485 -13.57 14.43 8.80
N ALA A 486 -13.88 14.59 7.49
CA ALA A 486 -13.13 13.94 6.44
C ALA A 486 -11.66 14.38 6.47
N ALA A 487 -10.72 13.44 6.39
CA ALA A 487 -9.30 13.69 6.57
C ALA A 487 -8.45 12.87 5.59
N THR A 488 -7.27 13.40 5.25
CA THR A 488 -6.27 12.69 4.46
C THR A 488 -5.55 11.63 5.29
N ALA A 489 -5.20 10.53 4.67
CA ALA A 489 -4.42 9.45 5.26
C ALA A 489 -3.45 8.87 4.22
N GLY A 490 -2.37 8.24 4.67
CA GLY A 490 -1.44 7.54 3.80
C GLY A 490 -2.10 6.37 3.08
N CYS A 491 -1.69 6.13 1.84
CA CYS A 491 -2.13 4.99 1.03
C CYS A 491 -1.12 4.73 -0.09
N ASN A 492 -0.18 3.83 0.14
CA ASN A 492 0.90 3.55 -0.82
C ASN A 492 0.39 3.06 -2.19
N ALA A 493 -0.75 2.35 -2.19
CA ALA A 493 -1.38 1.85 -3.42
C ALA A 493 -2.28 2.88 -4.13
N CYS A 494 -2.38 4.11 -3.62
CA CYS A 494 -3.24 5.15 -4.16
C CYS A 494 -2.44 6.15 -5.01
N LEU A 495 -3.09 6.74 -6.01
CA LEU A 495 -2.50 7.81 -6.80
C LEU A 495 -2.08 8.97 -5.88
N GLY A 496 -0.79 9.31 -5.90
CA GLY A 496 -0.22 10.35 -5.03
C GLY A 496 0.03 9.90 -3.58
N GLY A 497 0.04 8.59 -3.29
CA GLY A 497 0.40 8.06 -1.99
C GLY A 497 -0.59 8.37 -0.85
N GLN A 498 -1.77 8.91 -1.17
CA GLN A 498 -2.74 9.38 -0.18
C GLN A 498 -4.18 9.05 -0.57
N LYS A 499 -5.05 8.97 0.43
CA LYS A 499 -6.50 8.84 0.32
C LYS A 499 -7.21 9.80 1.26
N VAL A 500 -8.52 9.92 1.15
CA VAL A 500 -9.39 10.63 2.09
C VAL A 500 -10.31 9.63 2.75
N GLY A 501 -10.22 9.52 4.06
CA GLY A 501 -11.10 8.74 4.90
C GLY A 501 -12.09 9.59 5.70
N TYR A 502 -12.92 8.92 6.50
CA TYR A 502 -13.99 9.54 7.31
C TYR A 502 -14.98 10.38 6.49
N VAL A 503 -15.19 10.03 5.22
CA VAL A 503 -16.26 10.55 4.40
C VAL A 503 -17.57 9.90 4.86
N GLY A 504 -18.62 10.70 5.09
CA GLY A 504 -19.88 10.27 5.69
C GLY A 504 -19.95 10.52 7.21
N ASP A 505 -21.08 10.22 7.82
CA ASP A 505 -21.38 10.58 9.21
C ASP A 505 -21.12 12.07 9.51
N GLY A 506 -21.45 12.94 8.53
CA GLY A 506 -21.17 14.38 8.54
C GLY A 506 -19.91 14.78 7.77
N GLY A 507 -19.02 13.85 7.46
CA GLY A 507 -17.82 14.08 6.66
C GLY A 507 -18.11 14.18 5.16
N THR A 508 -17.47 15.11 4.45
CA THR A 508 -17.61 15.26 2.99
C THR A 508 -16.27 15.46 2.30
N LEU A 509 -16.15 14.93 1.07
CA LEU A 509 -15.06 15.18 0.15
C LEU A 509 -15.65 15.82 -1.12
N THR A 510 -15.24 17.04 -1.43
CA THR A 510 -15.65 17.73 -2.66
C THR A 510 -14.44 17.94 -3.58
N PHE A 511 -14.46 17.30 -4.75
CA PHE A 511 -13.56 17.61 -5.85
C PHE A 511 -13.99 18.93 -6.49
N ASN A 512 -13.12 19.94 -6.40
CA ASN A 512 -13.37 21.25 -6.97
C ASN A 512 -12.76 21.36 -8.38
N SER A 513 -13.35 22.21 -9.23
CA SER A 513 -12.83 22.51 -10.57
C SER A 513 -12.58 21.30 -11.48
N VAL A 514 -13.44 20.28 -11.38
CA VAL A 514 -13.43 19.12 -12.27
C VAL A 514 -13.79 19.59 -13.68
N GLN A 515 -12.85 19.50 -14.63
CA GLN A 515 -13.00 20.04 -15.97
C GLN A 515 -13.73 19.07 -16.89
N ALA A 516 -14.71 19.58 -17.64
CA ALA A 516 -15.36 18.88 -18.74
C ALA A 516 -15.31 19.75 -20.01
N GLY A 517 -14.85 19.20 -21.13
CA GLY A 517 -14.70 19.93 -22.39
C GLY A 517 -16.01 20.44 -22.98
N THR A 518 -17.07 19.63 -22.85
CA THR A 518 -18.45 19.93 -23.31
C THR A 518 -19.43 19.49 -22.23
N ALA A 519 -20.66 20.02 -22.27
CA ALA A 519 -21.71 19.51 -21.39
C ALA A 519 -22.16 18.12 -21.90
N GLY A 520 -22.38 17.19 -20.96
CA GLY A 520 -22.85 15.83 -21.29
C GLY A 520 -22.70 14.88 -20.11
N THR A 521 -23.00 13.62 -20.34
CA THR A 521 -22.81 12.54 -19.35
C THR A 521 -21.43 11.93 -19.54
N TYR A 522 -20.67 11.88 -18.44
CA TYR A 522 -19.30 11.36 -18.39
C TYR A 522 -19.25 10.08 -17.56
N GLN A 523 -18.59 9.06 -18.07
CA GLN A 523 -18.30 7.83 -17.32
C GLN A 523 -17.14 8.06 -16.37
N VAL A 524 -17.42 8.60 -15.19
CA VAL A 524 -16.41 8.95 -14.18
C VAL A 524 -16.05 7.69 -13.40
N GLN A 525 -14.77 7.35 -13.37
CA GLN A 525 -14.27 6.27 -12.53
C GLN A 525 -13.89 6.83 -11.16
N LEU A 526 -14.42 6.21 -10.11
CA LEU A 526 -14.02 6.46 -8.72
C LEU A 526 -13.05 5.37 -8.26
N THR A 527 -11.96 5.76 -7.65
CA THR A 527 -11.04 4.86 -6.95
C THR A 527 -11.30 4.96 -5.45
N TYR A 528 -11.66 3.83 -4.83
CA TYR A 528 -12.12 3.76 -3.45
C TYR A 528 -11.48 2.58 -2.69
N LEU A 529 -11.55 2.60 -1.36
CA LEU A 529 -11.05 1.54 -0.49
C LEU A 529 -12.13 1.23 0.56
N ASP A 530 -12.60 0.00 0.59
CA ASP A 530 -13.60 -0.45 1.56
C ASP A 530 -13.09 -1.70 2.31
N GLY A 531 -12.61 -1.48 3.54
CA GLY A 531 -12.08 -2.51 4.41
C GLY A 531 -13.14 -3.31 5.16
N THR A 532 -14.42 -3.26 4.75
CA THR A 532 -15.48 -4.04 5.39
C THR A 532 -15.21 -5.54 5.25
N ALA A 533 -14.90 -6.19 6.37
CA ALA A 533 -14.54 -7.61 6.39
C ALA A 533 -15.78 -8.51 6.44
N GLY A 534 -15.74 -9.65 5.73
CA GLY A 534 -16.74 -10.72 5.85
C GLY A 534 -18.13 -10.41 5.30
N SER A 535 -18.31 -9.32 4.56
CA SER A 535 -19.57 -8.92 3.93
C SER A 535 -19.45 -8.86 2.41
N THR A 536 -20.50 -9.25 1.71
CA THR A 536 -20.68 -8.99 0.28
C THR A 536 -21.31 -7.62 0.01
N VAL A 537 -21.81 -6.94 1.06
CA VAL A 537 -22.41 -5.61 0.99
C VAL A 537 -21.42 -4.64 1.65
N GLY A 538 -20.87 -3.75 0.86
CA GLY A 538 -19.95 -2.73 1.32
C GLY A 538 -20.65 -1.44 1.74
N ARG A 539 -19.87 -0.42 1.96
CA ARG A 539 -20.32 0.93 2.31
C ARG A 539 -20.97 1.62 1.11
N SER A 540 -21.65 2.72 1.35
CA SER A 540 -22.28 3.52 0.30
C SER A 540 -21.87 4.99 0.40
N ALA A 541 -21.96 5.71 -0.73
CA ALA A 541 -21.80 7.16 -0.76
C ALA A 541 -22.85 7.79 -1.69
N THR A 542 -23.34 8.95 -1.30
CA THR A 542 -24.12 9.83 -2.17
C THR A 542 -23.17 10.71 -2.96
N ILE A 543 -23.36 10.74 -4.27
CA ILE A 543 -22.62 11.55 -5.23
C ILE A 543 -23.46 12.77 -5.59
N THR A 544 -22.94 13.96 -5.34
CA THR A 544 -23.58 15.23 -5.65
C THR A 544 -22.76 15.95 -6.72
N VAL A 545 -23.38 16.34 -7.81
CA VAL A 545 -22.73 17.09 -8.90
C VAL A 545 -23.31 18.51 -8.95
N ASN A 546 -22.45 19.51 -8.84
CA ASN A 546 -22.84 20.94 -8.89
C ASN A 546 -23.98 21.26 -7.90
N GLY A 547 -23.97 20.66 -6.71
CA GLY A 547 -24.97 20.85 -5.66
C GLY A 547 -26.25 20.04 -5.82
N THR A 548 -26.36 19.20 -6.83
CA THR A 548 -27.50 18.29 -7.05
C THR A 548 -27.08 16.86 -6.78
N ALA A 549 -27.76 16.17 -5.85
CA ALA A 549 -27.56 14.75 -5.63
C ALA A 549 -27.96 13.95 -6.89
N VAL A 550 -27.03 13.14 -7.40
CA VAL A 550 -27.19 12.40 -8.66
C VAL A 550 -27.44 10.93 -8.35
N GLU A 551 -26.68 10.35 -7.44
CA GLU A 551 -26.66 8.90 -7.20
C GLU A 551 -26.32 8.60 -5.75
N THR A 552 -26.85 7.51 -5.20
CA THR A 552 -26.29 6.87 -4.01
C THR A 552 -25.78 5.49 -4.38
N LEU A 553 -24.46 5.36 -4.44
CA LEU A 553 -23.76 4.17 -4.92
C LEU A 553 -23.35 3.29 -3.75
N ALA A 554 -23.61 1.99 -3.87
CA ALA A 554 -23.04 0.96 -2.97
C ALA A 554 -21.73 0.44 -3.57
N PHE A 555 -20.70 0.33 -2.73
CA PHE A 555 -19.37 -0.12 -3.15
C PHE A 555 -19.14 -1.57 -2.72
N THR A 556 -18.52 -2.35 -3.59
CA THR A 556 -18.11 -3.72 -3.23
C THR A 556 -16.90 -3.64 -2.29
N PRO A 557 -16.88 -4.37 -1.16
CA PRO A 557 -15.71 -4.39 -0.30
C PRO A 557 -14.43 -4.78 -1.03
N THR A 558 -13.35 -4.03 -0.80
CA THR A 558 -12.02 -4.31 -1.38
C THR A 558 -11.16 -5.18 -0.46
N GLY A 559 -11.72 -5.58 0.69
CA GLY A 559 -11.08 -6.45 1.69
C GLY A 559 -10.14 -5.72 2.66
N SER A 560 -9.70 -4.52 2.32
CA SER A 560 -8.81 -3.71 3.16
C SER A 560 -8.94 -2.23 2.81
N PHE A 561 -8.70 -1.35 3.79
CA PHE A 561 -8.54 0.09 3.54
C PHE A 561 -7.19 0.45 2.89
N ALA A 562 -6.31 -0.52 2.63
CA ALA A 562 -5.07 -0.35 1.87
C ALA A 562 -5.21 -0.80 0.41
N ASN A 563 -6.25 -1.55 0.04
CA ASN A 563 -6.44 -2.08 -1.30
C ASN A 563 -7.47 -1.25 -2.08
N PRO A 564 -7.05 -0.48 -3.10
CA PRO A 564 -7.98 0.28 -3.91
C PRO A 564 -8.78 -0.63 -4.86
N GLY A 565 -10.07 -0.33 -4.97
CA GLY A 565 -10.96 -0.82 -6.02
C GLY A 565 -11.44 0.33 -6.90
N THR A 566 -12.06 0.02 -8.03
CA THR A 566 -12.62 1.03 -8.91
C THR A 566 -14.08 0.74 -9.23
N VAL A 567 -14.85 1.81 -9.41
CA VAL A 567 -16.24 1.74 -9.92
C VAL A 567 -16.46 2.89 -10.88
N THR A 568 -17.17 2.65 -11.96
CA THR A 568 -17.52 3.69 -12.92
C THR A 568 -18.97 4.13 -12.69
N VAL A 569 -19.18 5.45 -12.67
CA VAL A 569 -20.50 6.07 -12.51
C VAL A 569 -20.70 7.14 -13.60
N ALA A 570 -21.88 7.22 -14.13
CA ALA A 570 -22.22 8.19 -15.16
C ALA A 570 -22.69 9.50 -14.52
N LEU A 571 -21.92 10.57 -14.66
CA LEU A 571 -22.20 11.86 -14.04
C LEU A 571 -22.49 12.95 -15.08
N PRO A 572 -23.56 13.76 -14.89
CA PRO A 572 -23.87 14.90 -15.76
C PRO A 572 -22.93 16.07 -15.43
N LEU A 573 -21.96 16.34 -16.31
CA LEU A 573 -21.06 17.48 -16.17
C LEU A 573 -21.44 18.61 -17.14
N ARG A 574 -21.28 19.86 -16.68
CA ARG A 574 -21.40 21.06 -17.55
C ARG A 574 -20.07 21.31 -18.23
N ALA A 575 -20.07 22.01 -19.36
CA ALA A 575 -18.83 22.51 -19.94
C ALA A 575 -18.08 23.42 -18.95
N GLY A 576 -16.77 23.23 -18.83
CA GLY A 576 -15.92 23.94 -17.86
C GLY A 576 -15.86 23.27 -16.50
N ALA A 577 -15.71 24.06 -15.46
CA ALA A 577 -15.49 23.58 -14.09
C ALA A 577 -16.77 23.06 -13.41
N ASN A 578 -16.69 21.90 -12.79
CA ASN A 578 -17.74 21.25 -12.03
C ASN A 578 -17.26 20.96 -10.60
N THR A 579 -18.20 20.71 -9.68
CA THR A 579 -17.93 20.12 -8.38
C THR A 579 -18.54 18.72 -8.32
N ILE A 580 -17.79 17.77 -7.74
CA ILE A 580 -18.28 16.42 -7.43
C ILE A 580 -18.04 16.20 -5.92
N GLU A 581 -19.13 16.05 -5.16
CA GLU A 581 -19.07 15.80 -3.72
C GLU A 581 -19.45 14.35 -3.42
N LEU A 582 -18.71 13.73 -2.52
CA LEU A 582 -18.96 12.42 -1.95
C LEU A 582 -19.33 12.59 -0.48
N SER A 583 -20.46 12.01 -0.06
CA SER A 583 -20.98 12.11 1.29
C SER A 583 -21.81 10.88 1.66
N ASN A 584 -22.13 10.72 2.94
CA ASN A 584 -23.15 9.79 3.43
C ASN A 584 -23.72 10.33 4.74
N ALA A 585 -25.01 10.60 4.76
CA ALA A 585 -25.65 11.27 5.90
C ALA A 585 -25.82 10.39 7.13
N SER A 586 -25.74 9.07 7.01
CA SER A 586 -26.13 8.13 8.08
C SER A 586 -25.03 7.13 8.49
N ALA A 587 -23.92 7.06 7.74
CA ALA A 587 -22.83 6.12 8.00
C ALA A 587 -21.54 6.58 7.30
N TYR A 588 -20.41 5.97 7.62
CA TYR A 588 -19.18 6.19 6.84
C TYR A 588 -19.28 5.56 5.46
N ALA A 589 -18.92 6.33 4.44
CA ALA A 589 -18.63 5.87 3.11
C ALA A 589 -17.29 5.11 3.07
N PRO A 590 -16.90 4.49 1.93
CA PRO A 590 -15.52 4.06 1.71
C PRO A 590 -14.54 5.22 1.81
N ASP A 591 -13.25 4.91 1.96
CA ASP A 591 -12.20 5.90 1.72
C ASP A 591 -12.05 6.11 0.20
N PHE A 592 -11.62 7.29 -0.24
CA PHE A 592 -11.47 7.61 -1.66
C PHE A 592 -10.04 8.05 -1.98
N ALA A 593 -9.46 7.44 -3.03
CA ALA A 593 -8.14 7.82 -3.55
C ALA A 593 -8.23 8.90 -4.63
N GLY A 594 -9.30 8.89 -5.44
CA GLY A 594 -9.48 9.90 -6.47
C GLY A 594 -10.60 9.57 -7.44
N ILE A 595 -10.73 10.43 -8.46
CA ILE A 595 -11.63 10.21 -9.59
C ILE A 595 -10.88 10.40 -10.91
N SER A 596 -11.34 9.72 -11.96
CA SER A 596 -10.85 9.87 -13.33
C SER A 596 -12.02 10.25 -14.24
N VAL A 597 -11.92 11.41 -14.90
CA VAL A 597 -12.98 11.99 -15.73
C VAL A 597 -12.56 11.96 -17.18
N PRO A 598 -13.30 11.28 -18.08
CA PRO A 598 -13.02 11.26 -19.53
C PRO A 598 -12.95 12.67 -20.13
N THR A 599 -12.19 12.86 -21.20
CA THR A 599 -12.08 14.17 -21.90
C THR A 599 -13.33 14.50 -22.73
N ALA A 600 -14.14 13.51 -23.05
CA ALA A 600 -15.40 13.68 -23.79
C ALA A 600 -16.55 12.94 -23.09
N PRO A 601 -17.79 13.45 -23.20
CA PRO A 601 -18.94 12.72 -22.72
C PRO A 601 -19.19 11.47 -23.58
N THR A 602 -19.98 10.55 -23.04
CA THR A 602 -20.43 9.37 -23.78
C THR A 602 -21.24 9.79 -25.02
N THR A 603 -20.82 9.37 -26.18
CA THR A 603 -21.45 9.79 -27.47
C THR A 603 -22.34 8.73 -28.08
N SER A 604 -22.32 7.49 -27.61
CA SER A 604 -23.20 6.42 -28.09
C SER A 604 -24.41 6.30 -27.19
N SER A 605 -25.59 6.30 -27.82
CA SER A 605 -26.86 6.02 -27.15
C SER A 605 -27.67 4.99 -27.92
N THR A 606 -28.33 4.11 -27.19
CA THR A 606 -29.26 3.13 -27.79
C THR A 606 -30.64 3.36 -27.25
N THR A 607 -31.59 3.59 -28.21
CA THR A 607 -33.01 3.82 -27.88
C THR A 607 -33.77 2.51 -27.92
N TYR A 608 -34.55 2.26 -26.88
CA TYR A 608 -35.47 1.13 -26.75
C TYR A 608 -36.91 1.67 -26.71
N PRO A 609 -37.70 1.59 -27.82
CA PRO A 609 -39.08 2.07 -27.84
C PRO A 609 -39.98 1.26 -26.89
N ALA A 610 -40.84 1.92 -26.12
CA ALA A 610 -41.77 1.25 -25.20
C ALA A 610 -42.73 0.31 -25.93
N ALA A 611 -43.14 0.67 -27.15
CA ALA A 611 -44.03 -0.16 -27.98
C ALA A 611 -43.42 -1.49 -28.42
N ALA A 612 -42.09 -1.62 -28.36
CA ALA A 612 -41.35 -2.88 -28.65
C ALA A 612 -41.06 -3.72 -27.41
N ALA A 613 -41.36 -3.22 -26.22
CA ALA A 613 -41.11 -3.92 -24.95
C ALA A 613 -42.21 -4.97 -24.67
N THR A 614 -41.94 -5.84 -23.69
CA THR A 614 -42.91 -6.82 -23.20
C THR A 614 -43.91 -6.14 -22.28
N LEU A 615 -45.22 -6.28 -22.57
CA LEU A 615 -46.31 -5.71 -21.80
C LEU A 615 -47.10 -6.79 -21.07
N ALA A 616 -47.52 -6.50 -19.84
CA ALA A 616 -48.41 -7.38 -19.09
C ALA A 616 -49.42 -6.58 -18.26
N GLY A 617 -50.41 -7.28 -17.69
CA GLY A 617 -51.36 -6.75 -16.69
C GLY A 617 -52.22 -5.56 -17.12
N GLY A 618 -52.46 -5.39 -18.41
CA GLY A 618 -53.32 -4.32 -18.90
C GLY A 618 -52.58 -3.12 -19.50
N ALA A 619 -51.25 -3.09 -19.50
CA ALA A 619 -50.46 -2.10 -20.25
C ALA A 619 -50.67 -2.27 -21.75
N VAL A 620 -50.93 -1.15 -22.50
CA VAL A 620 -51.26 -1.17 -23.92
C VAL A 620 -50.52 -0.12 -24.71
N VAL A 621 -50.16 -0.45 -25.97
CA VAL A 621 -49.61 0.49 -26.94
C VAL A 621 -50.69 1.46 -27.43
N GLN A 622 -50.34 2.73 -27.50
CA GLN A 622 -51.21 3.81 -27.99
C GLN A 622 -50.47 4.71 -29.00
N SER A 623 -51.15 5.33 -29.90
CA SER A 623 -50.58 6.30 -30.84
C SER A 623 -50.17 7.59 -30.12
N CYS A 624 -48.99 8.10 -30.48
CA CYS A 624 -48.46 9.37 -29.95
C CYS A 624 -47.46 9.95 -30.98
N GLY A 625 -47.90 10.89 -31.79
CA GLY A 625 -47.09 11.39 -32.91
C GLY A 625 -45.78 12.08 -32.51
N ALA A 626 -45.68 12.60 -31.29
CA ALA A 626 -44.48 13.22 -30.75
C ALA A 626 -43.58 12.24 -29.97
N CYS A 627 -43.99 10.98 -29.79
CA CYS A 627 -43.29 9.97 -29.02
C CYS A 627 -42.30 9.15 -29.87
N THR A 628 -41.39 8.43 -29.24
CA THR A 628 -40.41 7.54 -29.87
C THR A 628 -41.12 6.51 -30.76
N GLY A 629 -40.80 6.50 -32.05
CA GLY A 629 -41.46 5.62 -33.01
C GLY A 629 -42.95 5.91 -33.24
N GLY A 630 -43.45 7.09 -32.85
CA GLY A 630 -44.84 7.47 -33.02
C GLY A 630 -45.84 6.79 -32.07
N GLN A 631 -45.34 6.12 -31.03
CA GLN A 631 -46.12 5.30 -30.11
C GLN A 631 -45.66 5.48 -28.65
N LYS A 632 -46.55 5.16 -27.73
CA LYS A 632 -46.32 5.09 -26.30
C LYS A 632 -47.03 3.90 -25.68
N VAL A 633 -46.72 3.56 -24.46
CA VAL A 633 -47.43 2.55 -23.65
C VAL A 633 -48.10 3.24 -22.48
N GLY A 634 -49.41 3.08 -22.39
CA GLY A 634 -50.20 3.55 -21.26
C GLY A 634 -50.71 2.40 -20.39
N TYR A 635 -51.41 2.77 -19.29
CA TYR A 635 -51.97 1.85 -18.32
C TYR A 635 -50.91 0.96 -17.64
N VAL A 636 -49.70 1.48 -17.47
CA VAL A 636 -48.65 0.85 -16.64
C VAL A 636 -48.99 1.15 -15.16
N GLY A 637 -49.00 0.12 -14.33
CA GLY A 637 -49.31 0.24 -12.90
C GLY A 637 -50.71 -0.24 -12.53
N ASP A 638 -51.35 0.40 -11.55
CA ASP A 638 -52.64 0.03 -10.96
C ASP A 638 -52.65 -1.43 -10.46
N GLY A 639 -51.57 -1.86 -9.86
CA GLY A 639 -51.38 -3.18 -9.27
C GLY A 639 -50.92 -4.28 -10.25
N SER A 640 -51.16 -4.16 -11.56
CA SER A 640 -50.86 -5.25 -12.49
C SER A 640 -50.16 -4.84 -13.80
N GLY A 641 -50.34 -3.61 -14.27
CA GLY A 641 -49.74 -3.16 -15.54
C GLY A 641 -48.22 -3.07 -15.46
N THR A 642 -47.49 -3.79 -16.33
CA THR A 642 -46.04 -3.72 -16.41
C THR A 642 -45.53 -3.47 -17.81
N LEU A 643 -44.38 -2.81 -17.91
CA LEU A 643 -43.64 -2.54 -19.14
C LEU A 643 -42.21 -3.02 -18.93
N THR A 644 -41.76 -4.05 -19.65
CA THR A 644 -40.44 -4.65 -19.49
C THR A 644 -39.62 -4.54 -20.75
N PHE A 645 -38.57 -3.75 -20.72
CA PHE A 645 -37.53 -3.70 -21.75
C PHE A 645 -36.59 -4.90 -21.58
N THR A 646 -36.43 -5.69 -22.63
CA THR A 646 -35.54 -6.85 -22.65
C THR A 646 -34.37 -6.61 -23.60
N GLY A 647 -33.20 -7.23 -23.29
CA GLY A 647 -32.04 -7.06 -24.16
C GLY A 647 -31.43 -5.64 -24.11
N VAL A 648 -31.60 -4.93 -23.02
CA VAL A 648 -30.97 -3.63 -22.82
C VAL A 648 -29.46 -3.89 -22.62
N ASN A 649 -28.68 -3.61 -23.66
CA ASN A 649 -27.30 -4.04 -23.77
C ASN A 649 -26.35 -2.96 -23.27
N ALA A 650 -25.75 -3.15 -22.09
CA ALA A 650 -24.74 -2.27 -21.55
C ALA A 650 -23.33 -2.74 -21.95
N ALA A 651 -22.45 -1.81 -22.35
CA ALA A 651 -21.09 -2.12 -22.78
C ALA A 651 -20.21 -2.67 -21.64
N ALA A 652 -20.46 -2.22 -20.41
CA ALA A 652 -19.76 -2.66 -19.19
C ALA A 652 -20.75 -2.83 -18.04
N ALA A 653 -20.36 -3.57 -17.01
CA ALA A 653 -21.11 -3.58 -15.76
C ALA A 653 -20.87 -2.28 -14.99
N GLY A 654 -21.94 -1.72 -14.40
CA GLY A 654 -21.85 -0.46 -13.64
C GLY A 654 -23.20 0.25 -13.57
N VAL A 655 -23.18 1.45 -13.00
CA VAL A 655 -24.35 2.34 -12.98
C VAL A 655 -24.38 3.16 -14.27
N HIS A 656 -25.46 3.04 -15.02
CA HIS A 656 -25.65 3.69 -16.32
C HIS A 656 -26.81 4.69 -16.28
N PRO A 657 -26.67 5.88 -16.90
CA PRO A 657 -27.79 6.77 -17.10
C PRO A 657 -28.72 6.16 -18.13
N VAL A 658 -29.96 6.03 -17.74
CA VAL A 658 -31.07 5.61 -18.62
C VAL A 658 -32.08 6.75 -18.64
N GLN A 659 -32.19 7.43 -19.78
CA GLN A 659 -33.23 8.40 -19.98
C GLN A 659 -34.58 7.69 -20.19
N ILE A 660 -35.54 7.99 -19.35
CA ILE A 660 -36.91 7.49 -19.49
C ILE A 660 -37.72 8.59 -20.16
N VAL A 661 -38.26 8.31 -21.35
CA VAL A 661 -39.11 9.22 -22.09
C VAL A 661 -40.57 8.89 -21.78
N TYR A 662 -41.31 9.85 -21.23
CA TYR A 662 -42.64 9.64 -20.70
C TYR A 662 -43.61 10.80 -21.07
N CYS A 663 -44.90 10.57 -20.93
CA CYS A 663 -45.93 11.58 -21.03
C CYS A 663 -46.84 11.52 -19.80
N ASP A 664 -46.96 12.62 -19.06
CA ASP A 664 -47.85 12.74 -17.91
C ASP A 664 -48.80 13.92 -18.07
N GLY A 665 -50.05 13.60 -18.40
CA GLY A 665 -51.12 14.57 -18.57
C GLY A 665 -51.85 14.92 -17.26
N THR A 666 -51.29 14.59 -16.11
CA THR A 666 -51.89 14.93 -14.82
C THR A 666 -51.93 16.45 -14.63
N SER A 667 -53.01 16.98 -14.12
CA SER A 667 -53.16 18.40 -13.80
C SER A 667 -52.53 18.68 -12.41
N GLY A 668 -51.72 19.74 -12.32
CA GLY A 668 -51.09 20.17 -11.09
C GLY A 668 -49.57 20.00 -11.12
N THR A 669 -48.93 20.12 -9.93
CA THR A 669 -47.46 20.03 -9.78
C THR A 669 -46.99 18.67 -9.27
N THR A 670 -47.88 17.81 -8.79
CA THR A 670 -47.57 16.47 -8.31
C THR A 670 -47.69 15.47 -9.45
N GLY A 671 -46.59 14.93 -9.90
CA GLY A 671 -46.56 13.94 -10.98
C GLY A 671 -46.85 12.51 -10.50
N ARG A 672 -47.01 11.61 -11.47
CA ARG A 672 -47.13 10.17 -11.20
C ARG A 672 -45.77 9.55 -10.86
N SER A 673 -45.79 8.38 -10.25
CA SER A 673 -44.57 7.63 -9.92
C SER A 673 -44.53 6.28 -10.63
N ALA A 674 -43.32 5.73 -10.77
CA ALA A 674 -43.11 4.35 -11.19
C ALA A 674 -41.91 3.74 -10.50
N THR A 675 -41.98 2.46 -10.21
CA THR A 675 -40.91 1.64 -9.69
C THR A 675 -40.13 1.02 -10.83
N LEU A 676 -38.81 1.11 -10.76
CA LEU A 676 -37.86 0.53 -11.70
C LEU A 676 -37.24 -0.72 -11.10
N THR A 677 -37.30 -1.82 -11.82
CA THR A 677 -36.75 -3.12 -11.49
C THR A 677 -35.72 -3.51 -12.53
N VAL A 678 -34.49 -3.80 -12.15
CA VAL A 678 -33.41 -4.21 -13.06
C VAL A 678 -33.06 -5.68 -12.76
N ASN A 679 -33.11 -6.53 -13.79
CA ASN A 679 -32.78 -7.96 -13.65
C ASN A 679 -33.53 -8.65 -12.50
N GLY A 680 -34.80 -8.25 -12.29
CA GLY A 680 -35.66 -8.79 -11.22
C GLY A 680 -35.47 -8.19 -9.84
N VAL A 681 -34.58 -7.21 -9.68
CA VAL A 681 -34.32 -6.52 -8.40
C VAL A 681 -34.90 -5.10 -8.48
N VAL A 682 -35.76 -4.71 -7.51
CA VAL A 682 -36.25 -3.34 -7.39
C VAL A 682 -35.07 -2.42 -7.05
N VAL A 683 -34.87 -1.39 -7.88
CA VAL A 683 -33.72 -0.47 -7.75
C VAL A 683 -34.16 0.86 -7.13
N GLN A 684 -35.19 1.49 -7.71
CA GLN A 684 -35.67 2.81 -7.28
C GLN A 684 -37.12 3.09 -7.70
N THR A 685 -37.71 4.11 -7.09
CA THR A 685 -38.97 4.67 -7.52
C THR A 685 -38.78 6.11 -7.98
N ASN A 686 -39.16 6.43 -9.20
CA ASN A 686 -39.07 7.78 -9.77
C ASN A 686 -40.42 8.47 -9.71
N VAL A 687 -40.40 9.78 -9.46
CA VAL A 687 -41.54 10.69 -9.65
C VAL A 687 -41.35 11.43 -10.98
N PHE A 688 -42.39 11.47 -11.79
CA PHE A 688 -42.40 12.06 -13.12
C PHE A 688 -43.19 13.35 -13.10
N THR A 689 -42.55 14.47 -13.37
CA THR A 689 -43.21 15.78 -13.41
C THR A 689 -44.24 15.83 -14.51
N PRO A 690 -45.45 16.36 -14.29
CA PRO A 690 -46.45 16.49 -15.36
C PRO A 690 -45.92 17.21 -16.59
N THR A 691 -46.15 16.65 -17.78
CA THR A 691 -45.73 17.21 -19.06
C THR A 691 -46.80 18.04 -19.72
N GLY A 692 -47.95 18.24 -19.02
CA GLY A 692 -49.11 19.00 -19.46
C GLY A 692 -50.06 18.26 -20.36
N SER A 693 -49.66 17.11 -20.92
CA SER A 693 -50.51 16.27 -21.80
C SER A 693 -49.96 14.87 -21.90
N PHE A 694 -50.84 13.88 -22.03
CA PHE A 694 -50.42 12.50 -22.36
C PHE A 694 -49.87 12.35 -23.80
N SER A 695 -49.77 13.43 -24.58
CA SER A 695 -49.15 13.44 -25.91
C SER A 695 -47.89 14.31 -25.99
N THR A 696 -47.48 14.93 -24.90
CA THR A 696 -46.26 15.75 -24.80
C THR A 696 -45.20 14.98 -24.08
N PRO A 697 -44.12 14.55 -24.75
CA PRO A 697 -43.02 13.85 -24.09
C PRO A 697 -42.22 14.76 -23.17
N GLY A 698 -41.84 14.23 -22.01
CA GLY A 698 -40.80 14.70 -21.14
C GLY A 698 -39.73 13.62 -20.89
N THR A 699 -38.67 13.97 -20.26
CA THR A 699 -37.58 13.02 -19.92
C THR A 699 -37.23 13.11 -18.46
N VAL A 700 -36.87 11.97 -17.87
CA VAL A 700 -36.24 11.87 -16.58
C VAL A 700 -35.08 10.88 -16.70
N THR A 701 -33.92 11.19 -16.13
CA THR A 701 -32.76 10.27 -16.09
C THR A 701 -32.81 9.45 -14.82
N ALA A 702 -32.83 8.14 -14.97
CA ALA A 702 -32.63 7.17 -13.89
C ALA A 702 -31.22 6.56 -13.98
N TYR A 703 -30.56 6.40 -12.87
CA TYR A 703 -29.24 5.78 -12.81
C TYR A 703 -29.42 4.31 -12.38
N LEU A 704 -29.22 3.38 -13.31
CA LEU A 704 -29.56 1.97 -13.12
C LEU A 704 -28.33 1.07 -13.11
N PRO A 705 -28.19 0.15 -12.13
CA PRO A 705 -27.09 -0.80 -12.07
C PRO A 705 -27.30 -1.89 -13.14
N LEU A 706 -26.58 -1.80 -14.25
CA LEU A 706 -26.63 -2.77 -15.34
C LEU A 706 -25.43 -3.72 -15.30
N GLN A 707 -25.65 -4.97 -15.68
CA GLN A 707 -24.57 -5.92 -15.95
C GLN A 707 -24.02 -5.70 -17.37
N ALA A 708 -22.76 -6.10 -17.62
CA ALA A 708 -22.24 -6.13 -18.98
C ALA A 708 -23.09 -7.07 -19.87
N GLY A 709 -23.46 -6.61 -21.05
CA GLY A 709 -24.35 -7.34 -21.94
C GLY A 709 -25.84 -7.05 -21.70
N ALA A 710 -26.69 -8.03 -21.95
CA ALA A 710 -28.14 -7.88 -21.96
C ALA A 710 -28.75 -7.82 -20.56
N ASN A 711 -29.54 -6.80 -20.28
CA ASN A 711 -30.30 -6.60 -19.06
C ASN A 711 -31.80 -6.55 -19.33
N THR A 712 -32.61 -6.68 -18.28
CA THR A 712 -34.02 -6.38 -18.25
C THR A 712 -34.28 -5.16 -17.38
N ILE A 713 -35.15 -4.23 -17.87
CA ILE A 713 -35.60 -3.08 -17.08
C ILE A 713 -37.12 -3.13 -17.10
N GLU A 714 -37.74 -3.35 -15.94
CA GLU A 714 -39.20 -3.34 -15.79
C GLU A 714 -39.65 -2.04 -15.11
N ILE A 715 -40.72 -1.48 -15.64
CA ILE A 715 -41.42 -0.32 -15.09
C ILE A 715 -42.81 -0.74 -14.64
N SER A 716 -43.14 -0.46 -13.36
CA SER A 716 -44.41 -0.85 -12.75
C SER A 716 -44.85 0.18 -11.71
N ASN A 717 -46.08 0.06 -11.19
CA ASN A 717 -46.54 0.78 -10.00
C ASN A 717 -47.65 -0.06 -9.33
N GLY A 718 -47.38 -0.50 -8.09
CA GLY A 718 -48.27 -1.40 -7.38
C GLY A 718 -49.57 -0.77 -6.85
N SER A 719 -49.70 0.55 -6.85
CA SER A 719 -50.81 1.25 -6.18
C SER A 719 -51.59 2.24 -7.03
N ALA A 720 -51.04 2.65 -8.18
CA ALA A 720 -51.63 3.65 -9.03
C ALA A 720 -51.11 3.52 -10.49
N TYR A 721 -51.74 4.22 -11.43
CA TYR A 721 -51.16 4.33 -12.75
C TYR A 721 -49.91 5.21 -12.77
N ALA A 722 -48.84 4.68 -13.35
CA ALA A 722 -47.66 5.42 -13.75
C ALA A 722 -47.99 6.38 -14.93
N PRO A 723 -47.04 7.26 -15.37
CA PRO A 723 -47.16 7.97 -16.64
C PRO A 723 -47.25 7.00 -17.81
N ASP A 724 -47.59 7.51 -18.98
CA ASP A 724 -47.41 6.76 -20.23
C ASP A 724 -45.93 6.83 -20.63
N PHE A 725 -45.36 5.75 -21.16
CA PHE A 725 -43.94 5.68 -21.52
C PHE A 725 -43.74 5.60 -23.02
N SER A 726 -42.84 6.42 -23.56
CA SER A 726 -42.46 6.44 -24.96
C SER A 726 -41.28 5.49 -25.25
N GLY A 727 -40.36 5.37 -24.32
CA GLY A 727 -39.19 4.50 -24.43
C GLY A 727 -38.12 4.82 -23.38
N ILE A 728 -37.01 4.12 -23.48
CA ILE A 728 -35.80 4.43 -22.73
C ILE A 728 -34.63 4.64 -23.70
N VAL A 729 -33.66 5.46 -23.28
CA VAL A 729 -32.41 5.67 -24.00
C VAL A 729 -31.29 5.35 -23.05
N LEU A 730 -30.50 4.31 -23.34
CA LEU A 730 -29.30 3.97 -22.63
C LEU A 730 -28.13 4.76 -23.23
N GLU A 731 -27.47 5.57 -22.42
CA GLU A 731 -26.25 6.26 -22.78
C GLU A 731 -25.05 5.37 -22.41
N GLN A 732 -24.07 5.16 -23.34
CA GLN A 732 -22.93 4.28 -23.20
C GLN A 732 -21.63 5.02 -23.49
#